data_f5bf0efe2c2324ad9af62372b22bfde0
#
_entry.id   f5bf0efe2c2324ad9af62372b22bfde0
#
_cell.length_a   1.000
_cell.length_b   1.000
_cell.length_c   1.000
_cell.angle_alpha   90.00
_cell.angle_beta   90.00
_cell.angle_gamma   90.00
#
_symmetry.space_group_name_H-M   'P 1'
#
loop_
_entity.id
_entity.type
_entity.pdbx_description
1 polymer ?
#
loop_
_entity_poly.entity_id
_entity_poly.type
_entity_poly.pdbx_seq_one_letter_code
_entity_poly.pdbx_strand_id
1 'polypeptide(L)'
;MGKELRAENLAEQFGADTSITKRGVAVLCRAAAAAEPPALANWKTFFPDADGYDLFALHTYYAMLVRLLVERCCGIGADDSFGNGLFGDDLFSWYASVRREPLQRLNNQLAAKMAEYDPPLPGHPGGDLLQQLYHDLVPRPLRHELGEYYTPDWLTQHVLDQIAYTSDTNVRLLDPACGSGTFLVAAIRRILATARLDAAEQQPGNEAPAPETSTELCRKIFASVVGFDLNPLAVMAAKANYLIALRGLLPKSATVEIPVYLRDSILAADRPYADGPDEPFDCVVGNPPWIAWDNLPTEYRRASLPLWQRYGLFSLSGTQGRHGGSKKDLAMLMIYTAADRYLRDGGRLAMVVTQTLFQNKGAGDGFRRFRLGPEGQWLGVLRVDDMVALRPFHDTANRTATLLLEKGTPTQYPVPYVKWSPGDGAPRQLAYEAEPIEPSNPGSPWFLRPAGLKTTRERLVGRSDYTAHLGANSGGANGVYWVEALERSRGGILIRNLAGRGKRAVEEVCRVVEPELLYPLLRWGDVSRYRATPSAHILLVQDVVTRTGIDETLLRRRYAQTHAYFEQFGVLLRGRAAYRRYQDEKPFYSMYNVGTYTVAPIKVVWRRMDRRINAAVVEPVEDPLLGTRPAIPQETCVLIECGSSDEAHYACAVLNSSVVNFLVAAHSISGGKGFGTPSMLDYIRLQRFDPADRRHLELAACSRQAHRLTAEGVATAIVQQLIDRLVGELWGLEESELRTL
;
A
#
# COMPACT_ATOMS: atom_id res chain seq x y z
N MET A 1 20.09 -8.34 41.14
CA MET A 1 18.99 -7.84 40.30
C MET A 1 19.20 -8.40 38.90
N GLY A 2 18.26 -9.18 38.42
CA GLY A 2 18.28 -9.67 37.03
C GLY A 2 18.10 -8.51 36.02
N LYS A 3 18.36 -8.78 34.76
CA LYS A 3 18.07 -7.84 33.69
C LYS A 3 16.56 -7.76 33.51
N GLU A 4 16.00 -6.58 33.33
CA GLU A 4 14.57 -6.45 33.02
C GLU A 4 14.25 -7.13 31.69
N LEU A 5 13.18 -7.94 31.67
CA LEU A 5 12.73 -8.63 30.46
C LEU A 5 12.03 -7.64 29.52
N ARG A 6 12.69 -7.26 28.43
CA ARG A 6 12.19 -6.40 27.35
C ARG A 6 12.38 -7.09 26.01
N ALA A 7 11.56 -6.71 25.03
CA ALA A 7 11.64 -7.27 23.69
C ALA A 7 13.03 -7.09 23.05
N GLU A 8 13.64 -5.91 23.21
CA GLU A 8 14.98 -5.62 22.70
C GLU A 8 16.04 -6.54 23.31
N ASN A 9 15.98 -6.74 24.63
CA ASN A 9 16.93 -7.59 25.35
C ASN A 9 16.82 -9.07 24.93
N LEU A 10 15.60 -9.54 24.64
CA LEU A 10 15.37 -10.88 24.09
C LEU A 10 15.96 -11.02 22.70
N ALA A 11 15.74 -10.04 21.83
CA ALA A 11 16.29 -10.02 20.48
C ALA A 11 17.82 -9.96 20.47
N GLU A 12 18.44 -9.15 21.34
CA GLU A 12 19.91 -9.08 21.52
C GLU A 12 20.49 -10.44 21.96
N GLN A 13 19.80 -11.17 22.83
CA GLN A 13 20.30 -12.44 23.38
C GLN A 13 20.00 -13.64 22.48
N PHE A 14 18.82 -13.68 21.87
CA PHE A 14 18.27 -14.85 21.18
C PHE A 14 17.93 -14.58 19.69
N GLY A 15 18.22 -13.41 19.15
CA GLY A 15 17.99 -13.08 17.74
C GLY A 15 18.85 -13.91 16.77
N ALA A 16 18.51 -13.91 15.50
CA ALA A 16 19.06 -14.79 14.47
C ALA A 16 20.60 -14.75 14.37
N ASP A 17 21.20 -13.58 14.60
CA ASP A 17 22.65 -13.40 14.45
C ASP A 17 23.47 -13.82 15.67
N THR A 18 22.83 -14.17 16.78
CA THR A 18 23.53 -14.56 17.99
C THR A 18 24.17 -15.94 17.87
N SER A 19 25.30 -16.14 18.57
CA SER A 19 26.02 -17.42 18.57
C SER A 19 25.22 -18.56 19.21
N ILE A 20 24.35 -18.23 20.19
CA ILE A 20 23.50 -19.22 20.87
C ILE A 20 22.41 -19.72 19.91
N THR A 21 21.79 -18.84 19.13
CA THR A 21 20.76 -19.17 18.13
C THR A 21 21.35 -20.00 17.00
N LYS A 22 22.46 -19.56 16.39
CA LYS A 22 23.12 -20.30 15.30
C LYS A 22 23.51 -21.71 15.72
N ARG A 23 24.05 -21.88 16.93
CA ARG A 23 24.38 -23.21 17.47
C ARG A 23 23.13 -24.04 17.82
N GLY A 24 22.11 -23.40 18.41
CA GLY A 24 20.85 -24.05 18.77
C GLY A 24 20.11 -24.60 17.57
N VAL A 25 19.93 -23.77 16.54
CA VAL A 25 19.30 -24.17 15.27
C VAL A 25 20.08 -25.31 14.60
N ALA A 26 21.42 -25.24 14.57
CA ALA A 26 22.25 -26.32 13.99
C ALA A 26 22.13 -27.66 14.78
N VAL A 27 21.94 -27.62 16.10
CA VAL A 27 21.68 -28.82 16.93
C VAL A 27 20.33 -29.41 16.58
N LEU A 28 19.28 -28.57 16.51
CA LEU A 28 17.91 -28.97 16.16
C LEU A 28 17.82 -29.52 14.73
N CYS A 29 18.47 -28.87 13.77
CA CYS A 29 18.50 -29.32 12.38
C CYS A 29 19.10 -30.75 12.25
N ARG A 30 20.25 -30.99 12.89
CA ARG A 30 20.86 -32.34 12.91
C ARG A 30 19.99 -33.36 13.62
N ALA A 31 19.32 -32.98 14.71
CA ALA A 31 18.44 -33.87 15.44
C ALA A 31 17.19 -34.22 14.63
N ALA A 32 16.59 -33.24 13.95
CA ALA A 32 15.43 -33.42 13.08
C ALA A 32 15.76 -34.31 11.88
N ALA A 33 16.90 -34.07 11.22
CA ALA A 33 17.36 -34.88 10.09
C ALA A 33 17.65 -36.34 10.47
N ALA A 34 18.09 -36.59 11.71
CA ALA A 34 18.42 -37.96 12.18
C ALA A 34 17.23 -38.68 12.81
N ALA A 35 16.17 -37.99 13.25
CA ALA A 35 15.00 -38.56 13.89
C ALA A 35 13.76 -38.61 12.98
N GLU A 36 13.72 -37.77 11.94
CA GLU A 36 12.57 -37.57 11.04
C GLU A 36 11.25 -37.56 11.82
N PRO A 37 11.06 -36.63 12.74
CA PRO A 37 9.92 -36.66 13.65
C PRO A 37 8.61 -36.55 12.87
N PRO A 38 7.52 -37.23 13.27
CA PRO A 38 6.20 -37.12 12.63
C PRO A 38 5.71 -35.65 12.55
N ALA A 39 6.07 -34.83 13.51
CA ALA A 39 5.80 -33.40 13.55
C ALA A 39 6.30 -32.65 12.29
N LEU A 40 7.37 -33.12 11.64
CA LEU A 40 7.87 -32.54 10.40
C LEU A 40 6.87 -32.68 9.24
N ALA A 41 6.21 -33.82 9.13
CA ALA A 41 5.20 -34.04 8.10
C ALA A 41 3.97 -33.12 8.32
N ASN A 42 3.52 -33.00 9.56
CA ASN A 42 2.44 -32.10 9.93
C ASN A 42 2.84 -30.64 9.71
N TRP A 43 4.06 -30.24 10.08
CA TRP A 43 4.56 -28.90 9.86
C TRP A 43 4.61 -28.50 8.37
N LYS A 44 4.97 -29.44 7.48
CA LYS A 44 4.97 -29.22 6.02
C LYS A 44 3.59 -28.92 5.44
N THR A 45 2.51 -29.27 6.12
CA THR A 45 1.15 -28.89 5.67
C THR A 45 0.90 -27.39 5.79
N PHE A 46 1.58 -26.71 6.71
CA PHE A 46 1.50 -25.26 6.90
C PHE A 46 2.57 -24.49 6.10
N PHE A 47 3.70 -25.14 5.79
CA PHE A 47 4.85 -24.56 5.11
C PHE A 47 5.30 -25.45 3.94
N PRO A 48 4.46 -25.62 2.90
CA PRO A 48 4.69 -26.59 1.80
C PRO A 48 5.91 -26.25 0.95
N ASP A 49 6.25 -24.98 0.80
CA ASP A 49 7.34 -24.49 -0.03
C ASP A 49 8.70 -24.45 0.71
N ALA A 50 8.72 -24.86 1.98
CA ALA A 50 9.94 -24.86 2.78
C ALA A 50 10.80 -26.09 2.51
N ASP A 51 11.99 -25.86 1.96
CA ASP A 51 12.98 -26.91 1.73
C ASP A 51 13.88 -27.15 2.94
N GLY A 52 14.20 -28.44 3.19
CA GLY A 52 15.16 -28.86 4.22
C GLY A 52 14.63 -28.79 5.66
N TYR A 53 15.57 -28.89 6.61
CA TYR A 53 15.30 -28.94 8.04
C TYR A 53 15.56 -27.60 8.75
N ASP A 54 16.19 -26.63 8.07
CA ASP A 54 16.67 -25.40 8.70
C ASP A 54 15.53 -24.54 9.22
N LEU A 55 14.48 -24.35 8.42
CA LEU A 55 13.31 -23.56 8.82
C LEU A 55 12.52 -24.26 9.93
N PHE A 56 12.34 -25.59 9.83
CA PHE A 56 11.68 -26.37 10.89
C PHE A 56 12.45 -26.29 12.21
N ALA A 57 13.79 -26.38 12.16
CA ALA A 57 14.66 -26.25 13.32
C ALA A 57 14.57 -24.83 13.93
N LEU A 58 14.53 -23.80 13.09
CA LEU A 58 14.37 -22.40 13.52
C LEU A 58 13.03 -22.18 14.22
N HIS A 59 11.94 -22.70 13.66
CA HIS A 59 10.61 -22.64 14.26
C HIS A 59 10.54 -23.43 15.58
N THR A 60 11.20 -24.59 15.65
CA THR A 60 11.33 -25.34 16.92
C THR A 60 12.14 -24.55 17.95
N TYR A 61 13.24 -23.90 17.55
CA TYR A 61 14.03 -23.05 18.43
C TYR A 61 13.20 -21.89 18.99
N TYR A 62 12.41 -21.22 18.16
CA TYR A 62 11.49 -20.18 18.61
C TYR A 62 10.47 -20.74 19.63
N ALA A 63 9.89 -21.90 19.35
CA ALA A 63 8.95 -22.55 20.25
C ALA A 63 9.56 -22.88 21.62
N MET A 64 10.83 -23.32 21.65
CA MET A 64 11.57 -23.53 22.89
C MET A 64 11.70 -22.23 23.71
N LEU A 65 12.03 -21.12 23.05
CA LEU A 65 12.15 -19.83 23.72
C LEU A 65 10.80 -19.34 24.26
N VAL A 66 9.71 -19.48 23.49
CA VAL A 66 8.35 -19.13 23.92
C VAL A 66 7.96 -19.92 25.17
N ARG A 67 8.24 -21.24 25.21
CA ARG A 67 7.97 -22.09 26.34
C ARG A 67 8.74 -21.62 27.59
N LEU A 68 10.04 -21.44 27.47
CA LEU A 68 10.88 -20.97 28.57
C LEU A 68 10.47 -19.58 29.09
N LEU A 69 10.01 -18.72 28.22
CA LEU A 69 9.50 -17.41 28.58
C LEU A 69 8.21 -17.50 29.40
N VAL A 70 7.27 -18.37 29.02
CA VAL A 70 6.03 -18.60 29.77
C VAL A 70 6.35 -19.23 31.13
N GLU A 71 7.23 -20.23 31.17
CA GLU A 71 7.71 -20.83 32.45
C GLU A 71 8.29 -19.76 33.39
N ARG A 72 9.14 -18.87 32.82
CA ARG A 72 9.78 -17.80 33.61
C ARG A 72 8.78 -16.74 34.09
N CYS A 73 7.80 -16.37 33.28
CA CYS A 73 6.86 -15.29 33.59
C CYS A 73 5.68 -15.76 34.46
N CYS A 74 5.18 -16.96 34.24
CA CYS A 74 3.94 -17.45 34.83
C CYS A 74 4.18 -18.51 35.94
N GLY A 75 5.40 -19.05 36.07
CA GLY A 75 5.73 -20.12 37.01
C GLY A 75 5.05 -21.45 36.67
N ILE A 76 4.67 -21.65 35.43
CA ILE A 76 3.96 -22.83 34.96
C ILE A 76 4.99 -23.75 34.32
N GLY A 77 5.25 -24.90 34.92
CA GLY A 77 6.19 -25.90 34.41
C GLY A 77 5.66 -26.59 33.14
N ALA A 78 6.59 -27.20 32.38
CA ALA A 78 6.30 -27.89 31.14
C ALA A 78 5.31 -29.06 31.26
N ASP A 79 5.20 -29.63 32.45
CA ASP A 79 4.35 -30.79 32.79
C ASP A 79 3.00 -30.37 33.40
N ASP A 80 2.81 -29.12 33.74
CA ASP A 80 1.54 -28.61 34.24
C ASP A 80 0.55 -28.55 33.11
N SER A 81 -0.42 -29.45 33.14
CA SER A 81 -1.47 -29.64 32.14
C SER A 81 -2.43 -28.43 32.06
N PHE A 82 -2.03 -27.38 31.38
CA PHE A 82 -3.02 -26.55 30.72
C PHE A 82 -3.62 -27.40 29.57
N GLY A 83 -4.85 -27.83 29.72
CA GLY A 83 -5.48 -28.82 28.83
C GLY A 83 -5.33 -28.48 27.34
N ASN A 84 -5.08 -29.49 26.54
CA ASN A 84 -4.75 -29.45 25.12
C ASN A 84 -3.77 -28.35 24.70
N GLY A 85 -2.83 -28.12 25.59
CA GLY A 85 -1.54 -27.51 25.33
C GLY A 85 -1.55 -26.05 24.97
N LEU A 86 -0.77 -25.25 25.69
CA LEU A 86 -0.24 -23.98 25.23
C LEU A 86 0.26 -24.06 23.78
N PHE A 87 0.66 -25.25 23.35
CA PHE A 87 1.34 -25.51 22.11
C PHE A 87 0.51 -26.31 21.08
N GLY A 88 -0.80 -26.60 21.34
CA GLY A 88 -1.63 -27.39 20.41
C GLY A 88 -0.90 -28.65 19.92
N ASP A 89 -1.53 -29.52 19.18
CA ASP A 89 -0.90 -30.74 18.68
C ASP A 89 0.58 -30.61 18.35
N ASP A 90 1.42 -31.16 19.16
CA ASP A 90 2.85 -31.52 19.15
C ASP A 90 3.78 -31.10 17.98
N LEU A 91 3.45 -30.05 17.18
CA LEU A 91 4.28 -29.61 16.06
C LEU A 91 5.71 -29.23 16.47
N PHE A 92 5.86 -28.67 17.66
CA PHE A 92 7.14 -28.10 18.11
C PHE A 92 7.69 -28.71 19.39
N SER A 93 7.01 -29.70 20.01
CA SER A 93 7.48 -30.39 21.21
C SER A 93 8.24 -31.70 20.94
N TRP A 94 8.39 -32.05 19.65
CA TRP A 94 9.06 -33.28 19.22
C TRP A 94 10.46 -33.47 19.82
N TYR A 95 11.20 -32.38 20.11
CA TYR A 95 12.53 -32.41 20.69
C TYR A 95 12.55 -32.98 22.11
N ALA A 96 11.43 -32.90 22.84
CA ALA A 96 11.30 -33.46 24.17
C ALA A 96 11.21 -34.99 24.19
N SER A 97 10.61 -35.58 23.13
CA SER A 97 10.50 -37.03 22.97
C SER A 97 11.81 -37.67 22.47
N VAL A 98 12.69 -36.89 21.84
CA VAL A 98 14.00 -37.33 21.33
C VAL A 98 15.05 -37.20 22.43
N ARG A 99 15.25 -38.29 23.18
CA ARG A 99 16.24 -38.34 24.29
C ARG A 99 17.69 -38.31 23.76
N ARG A 100 18.17 -37.14 23.33
CA ARG A 100 19.55 -36.90 22.87
C ARG A 100 20.21 -35.87 23.78
N GLU A 101 21.38 -36.19 24.29
CA GLU A 101 22.17 -35.31 25.17
C GLU A 101 22.37 -33.88 24.60
N PRO A 102 22.63 -33.66 23.28
CA PRO A 102 22.76 -32.30 22.73
C PRO A 102 21.50 -31.45 22.86
N LEU A 103 20.30 -32.05 22.76
CA LEU A 103 19.03 -31.33 22.90
C LEU A 103 18.76 -30.94 24.33
N GLN A 104 19.06 -31.84 25.29
CA GLN A 104 18.94 -31.53 26.72
C GLN A 104 19.92 -30.42 27.14
N ARG A 105 21.16 -30.48 26.65
CA ARG A 105 22.15 -29.43 26.90
C ARG A 105 21.69 -28.08 26.32
N LEU A 106 21.11 -28.06 25.11
CA LEU A 106 20.57 -26.85 24.50
C LEU A 106 19.45 -26.27 25.35
N ASN A 107 18.46 -27.08 25.74
CA ASN A 107 17.34 -26.63 26.56
C ASN A 107 17.83 -26.03 27.89
N ASN A 108 18.76 -26.72 28.57
CA ASN A 108 19.34 -26.24 29.84
C ASN A 108 20.11 -24.91 29.66
N GLN A 109 20.83 -24.76 28.57
CA GLN A 109 21.53 -23.50 28.24
C GLN A 109 20.57 -22.34 27.99
N LEU A 110 19.49 -22.57 27.23
CA LEU A 110 18.46 -21.58 27.00
C LEU A 110 17.72 -21.19 28.28
N ALA A 111 17.35 -22.19 29.12
CA ALA A 111 16.71 -21.98 30.41
C ALA A 111 17.60 -21.17 31.36
N ALA A 112 18.89 -21.49 31.44
CA ALA A 112 19.85 -20.74 32.25
C ALA A 112 19.97 -19.27 31.79
N LYS A 113 19.97 -19.04 30.50
CA LYS A 113 20.00 -17.68 29.93
C LYS A 113 18.70 -16.93 30.17
N MET A 114 17.55 -17.58 30.03
CA MET A 114 16.25 -16.99 30.33
C MET A 114 16.10 -16.61 31.79
N ALA A 115 16.72 -17.39 32.71
CA ALA A 115 16.71 -17.12 34.14
C ALA A 115 17.47 -15.83 34.54
N GLU A 116 18.35 -15.30 33.70
CA GLU A 116 19.04 -14.02 33.94
C GLU A 116 18.08 -12.82 33.89
N TYR A 117 16.88 -12.97 33.33
CA TYR A 117 15.89 -11.92 33.18
C TYR A 117 14.81 -11.98 34.25
N ASP A 118 14.46 -10.83 34.82
CA ASP A 118 13.32 -10.70 35.72
C ASP A 118 12.04 -10.49 34.92
N PRO A 119 10.95 -11.24 35.23
CA PRO A 119 9.66 -11.04 34.56
C PRO A 119 9.20 -9.58 34.68
N PRO A 120 8.58 -9.02 33.63
CA PRO A 120 8.06 -7.65 33.73
C PRO A 120 7.07 -7.58 34.89
N LEU A 121 6.91 -6.42 35.53
CA LEU A 121 5.95 -6.27 36.64
C LEU A 121 4.51 -6.52 36.17
N PRO A 122 3.62 -7.11 36.95
CA PRO A 122 2.21 -7.25 36.62
C PRO A 122 1.58 -5.89 36.25
N GLY A 123 1.01 -5.78 35.06
CA GLY A 123 0.40 -4.54 34.57
C GLY A 123 1.35 -3.46 34.02
N HIS A 124 2.65 -3.72 33.99
CA HIS A 124 3.57 -2.84 33.29
C HIS A 124 3.35 -2.98 31.77
N PRO A 125 3.43 -1.87 30.99
CA PRO A 125 3.25 -1.89 29.52
C PRO A 125 4.50 -2.46 28.83
N GLY A 126 4.99 -3.62 29.23
CA GLY A 126 5.95 -4.36 28.43
C GLY A 126 5.27 -4.65 27.09
N GLY A 127 5.86 -4.22 25.97
CA GLY A 127 5.34 -4.48 24.63
C GLY A 127 5.13 -5.98 24.36
N ASP A 128 4.68 -6.33 23.14
CA ASP A 128 4.65 -7.73 22.71
C ASP A 128 6.07 -8.31 22.70
N LEU A 129 6.42 -9.06 23.75
CA LEU A 129 7.77 -9.58 23.96
C LEU A 129 8.20 -10.57 22.87
N LEU A 130 7.25 -11.31 22.31
CA LEU A 130 7.52 -12.40 21.38
C LEU A 130 7.61 -11.94 19.95
N GLN A 131 7.00 -10.84 19.64
CA GLN A 131 6.92 -10.30 18.31
C GLN A 131 8.26 -9.81 17.78
N GLN A 132 8.99 -9.00 18.54
CA GLN A 132 10.34 -8.56 18.18
C GLN A 132 11.25 -9.77 17.96
N LEU A 133 11.17 -10.75 18.86
CA LEU A 133 11.94 -12.00 18.78
C LEU A 133 11.60 -12.78 17.51
N TYR A 134 10.31 -12.89 17.16
CA TYR A 134 9.87 -13.52 15.92
C TYR A 134 10.38 -12.77 14.68
N HIS A 135 10.31 -11.45 14.71
CA HIS A 135 10.83 -10.59 13.65
C HIS A 135 12.31 -10.77 13.38
N ASP A 136 13.09 -10.95 14.45
CA ASP A 136 14.54 -11.12 14.34
C ASP A 136 14.95 -12.54 13.94
N LEU A 137 14.15 -13.53 14.33
CA LEU A 137 14.43 -14.94 14.00
C LEU A 137 13.96 -15.34 12.62
N VAL A 138 12.74 -14.93 12.22
CA VAL A 138 12.15 -15.38 10.93
C VAL A 138 12.58 -14.47 9.78
N PRO A 139 13.15 -15.03 8.70
CA PRO A 139 13.65 -14.25 7.57
C PRO A 139 12.57 -13.35 6.94
N ARG A 140 12.94 -12.10 6.65
CA ARG A 140 12.04 -11.09 6.06
C ARG A 140 11.29 -11.56 4.80
N PRO A 141 11.90 -12.28 3.83
CA PRO A 141 11.18 -12.78 2.67
C PRO A 141 10.00 -13.68 3.04
N LEU A 142 10.17 -14.59 3.98
CA LEU A 142 9.12 -15.50 4.42
C LEU A 142 7.96 -14.75 5.10
N ARG A 143 8.26 -13.80 5.99
CA ARG A 143 7.23 -12.95 6.63
C ARG A 143 6.46 -12.14 5.61
N HIS A 144 7.14 -11.64 4.57
CA HIS A 144 6.53 -10.88 3.50
C HIS A 144 5.59 -11.73 2.61
N GLU A 145 5.95 -13.00 2.38
CA GLU A 145 5.09 -13.97 1.67
C GLU A 145 3.82 -14.30 2.46
N LEU A 146 3.94 -14.38 3.80
CA LEU A 146 2.81 -14.60 4.70
C LEU A 146 1.98 -13.33 4.98
N GLY A 147 2.42 -12.16 4.48
CA GLY A 147 1.74 -10.89 4.70
C GLY A 147 1.76 -10.42 6.16
N GLU A 148 2.71 -10.90 6.95
CA GLU A 148 2.85 -10.61 8.37
C GLU A 148 3.52 -9.25 8.60
N TYR A 149 2.78 -8.31 9.15
CA TYR A 149 3.25 -6.98 9.51
C TYR A 149 2.90 -6.66 10.96
N TYR A 150 3.92 -6.24 11.68
CA TYR A 150 3.77 -5.82 13.08
C TYR A 150 2.93 -4.55 13.23
N THR A 151 1.91 -4.63 14.05
CA THR A 151 1.08 -3.46 14.39
C THR A 151 1.66 -2.76 15.61
N PRO A 152 2.14 -1.50 15.50
CA PRO A 152 2.65 -0.74 16.63
C PRO A 152 1.59 -0.55 17.73
N ASP A 153 2.01 -0.55 18.99
CA ASP A 153 1.12 -0.42 20.14
C ASP A 153 0.20 0.81 20.05
N TRP A 154 0.73 1.96 19.64
CA TRP A 154 -0.07 3.17 19.49
C TRP A 154 -1.19 3.02 18.46
N LEU A 155 -0.93 2.30 17.36
CA LEU A 155 -1.93 2.05 16.31
C LEU A 155 -2.99 1.06 16.81
N THR A 156 -2.58 0.05 17.57
CA THR A 156 -3.49 -0.90 18.23
C THR A 156 -4.43 -0.17 19.19
N GLN A 157 -3.89 0.71 20.04
CA GLN A 157 -4.70 1.53 20.94
C GLN A 157 -5.65 2.44 20.18
N HIS A 158 -5.18 3.08 19.10
CA HIS A 158 -6.02 3.92 18.27
C HIS A 158 -7.20 3.16 17.64
N VAL A 159 -6.98 1.94 17.14
CA VAL A 159 -8.06 1.10 16.59
C VAL A 159 -9.08 0.71 17.67
N LEU A 160 -8.62 0.35 18.87
CA LEU A 160 -9.50 0.07 20.00
C LEU A 160 -10.29 1.31 20.46
N ASP A 161 -9.70 2.50 20.38
CA ASP A 161 -10.39 3.75 20.66
C ASP A 161 -11.44 4.08 19.59
N GLN A 162 -11.11 3.88 18.31
CA GLN A 162 -12.04 4.07 17.21
C GLN A 162 -13.31 3.22 17.33
N ILE A 163 -13.15 1.96 17.71
CA ILE A 163 -14.29 1.04 17.88
C ILE A 163 -15.04 1.29 19.19
N ALA A 164 -14.54 2.23 20.01
CA ALA A 164 -15.03 2.51 21.35
C ALA A 164 -15.08 1.24 22.24
N TYR A 165 -14.01 0.42 22.14
CA TYR A 165 -13.91 -0.79 22.95
C TYR A 165 -13.83 -0.43 24.44
N THR A 166 -14.87 -0.82 25.14
CA THR A 166 -14.98 -0.63 26.59
C THR A 166 -14.25 -1.76 27.34
N SER A 167 -14.00 -1.54 28.63
CA SER A 167 -13.47 -2.57 29.52
C SER A 167 -14.54 -3.54 30.03
N ASP A 168 -15.75 -3.45 29.51
CA ASP A 168 -16.86 -4.34 29.87
C ASP A 168 -16.60 -5.75 29.30
N THR A 169 -16.47 -6.71 30.15
CA THR A 169 -16.24 -8.12 29.81
C THR A 169 -17.45 -8.80 29.16
N ASN A 170 -18.60 -8.14 29.09
CA ASN A 170 -19.74 -8.61 28.31
C ASN A 170 -19.61 -8.25 26.81
N VAL A 171 -18.72 -7.31 26.46
CA VAL A 171 -18.41 -6.96 25.06
C VAL A 171 -17.38 -7.96 24.51
N ARG A 172 -17.80 -8.75 23.54
CA ARG A 172 -16.97 -9.79 22.92
C ARG A 172 -16.18 -9.22 21.75
N LEU A 173 -14.87 -9.46 21.77
CA LEU A 173 -13.92 -9.00 20.76
C LEU A 173 -13.25 -10.18 20.07
N LEU A 174 -13.15 -10.12 18.73
CA LEU A 174 -12.40 -11.06 17.91
C LEU A 174 -11.31 -10.33 17.13
N ASP A 175 -10.11 -10.92 17.11
CA ASP A 175 -9.10 -10.66 16.08
C ASP A 175 -8.99 -11.87 15.15
N PRO A 176 -9.47 -11.78 13.87
CA PRO A 176 -9.51 -12.92 12.96
C PRO A 176 -8.16 -13.26 12.28
N ALA A 177 -7.11 -12.48 12.54
CA ALA A 177 -5.73 -12.70 12.08
C ALA A 177 -4.76 -12.14 13.11
N CYS A 178 -4.81 -12.73 14.33
CA CYS A 178 -4.28 -12.10 15.54
C CYS A 178 -2.74 -12.02 15.62
N GLY A 179 -2.01 -12.72 14.74
CA GLY A 179 -0.56 -12.77 14.80
C GLY A 179 -0.08 -13.22 16.20
N SER A 180 0.84 -12.49 16.79
CA SER A 180 1.31 -12.71 18.16
C SER A 180 0.32 -12.25 19.26
N GLY A 181 -0.88 -11.77 18.89
CA GLY A 181 -1.94 -11.40 19.83
C GLY A 181 -1.89 -9.94 20.30
N THR A 182 -1.30 -9.02 19.54
CA THR A 182 -1.14 -7.61 19.95
C THR A 182 -2.47 -6.94 20.33
N PHE A 183 -3.53 -7.11 19.52
CA PHE A 183 -4.87 -6.57 19.83
C PHE A 183 -5.49 -7.28 21.05
N LEU A 184 -5.30 -8.59 21.18
CA LEU A 184 -5.81 -9.36 22.31
C LEU A 184 -5.19 -8.88 23.64
N VAL A 185 -3.88 -8.75 23.67
CA VAL A 185 -3.15 -8.24 24.84
C VAL A 185 -3.56 -6.81 25.19
N ALA A 186 -3.74 -5.96 24.19
CA ALA A 186 -4.19 -4.59 24.41
C ALA A 186 -5.60 -4.54 25.03
N ALA A 187 -6.53 -5.37 24.53
CA ALA A 187 -7.88 -5.49 25.07
C ALA A 187 -7.86 -6.01 26.53
N ILE A 188 -7.11 -7.08 26.80
CA ILE A 188 -6.92 -7.63 28.15
C ILE A 188 -6.39 -6.56 29.10
N ARG A 189 -5.37 -5.81 28.71
CA ARG A 189 -4.80 -4.74 29.55
C ARG A 189 -5.80 -3.66 29.89
N ARG A 190 -6.69 -3.28 28.97
CA ARG A 190 -7.78 -2.33 29.26
C ARG A 190 -8.74 -2.88 30.30
N ILE A 191 -9.16 -4.14 30.17
CA ILE A 191 -10.03 -4.80 31.17
C ILE A 191 -9.36 -4.83 32.54
N LEU A 192 -8.08 -5.23 32.58
CA LEU A 192 -7.34 -5.32 33.84
C LEU A 192 -7.09 -3.96 34.51
N ALA A 193 -6.87 -2.91 33.70
CA ALA A 193 -6.70 -1.56 34.23
C ALA A 193 -7.99 -1.05 34.92
N THR A 194 -9.15 -1.26 34.30
CA THR A 194 -10.44 -0.91 34.90
C THR A 194 -10.73 -1.71 36.15
N ALA A 195 -10.55 -3.03 36.11
CA ALA A 195 -10.78 -3.88 37.29
C ALA A 195 -9.90 -3.51 38.51
N ARG A 196 -8.69 -3.00 38.29
CA ARG A 196 -7.82 -2.46 39.34
C ARG A 196 -8.32 -1.15 39.91
N LEU A 197 -8.80 -0.25 39.07
CA LEU A 197 -9.39 1.00 39.52
C LEU A 197 -10.63 0.75 40.36
N ASP A 198 -11.50 -0.15 39.95
CA ASP A 198 -12.71 -0.55 40.68
C ASP A 198 -12.36 -1.19 42.03
N ALA A 199 -11.30 -2.04 42.08
CA ALA A 199 -10.83 -2.65 43.31
C ALA A 199 -10.22 -1.63 44.30
N ALA A 200 -9.46 -0.66 43.78
CA ALA A 200 -8.88 0.42 44.58
C ALA A 200 -9.93 1.36 45.17
N GLU A 201 -11.02 1.63 44.43
CA GLU A 201 -12.15 2.42 44.93
C GLU A 201 -12.95 1.68 46.01
N GLN A 202 -13.12 0.35 45.89
CA GLN A 202 -13.87 -0.46 46.82
C GLN A 202 -13.09 -0.80 48.12
N GLN A 203 -11.76 -0.92 48.02
CA GLN A 203 -10.86 -1.21 49.15
C GLN A 203 -9.59 -0.36 49.07
N PRO A 204 -9.60 0.87 49.57
CA PRO A 204 -8.41 1.72 49.61
C PRO A 204 -7.24 1.06 50.33
N GLY A 205 -6.14 0.82 49.60
CA GLY A 205 -4.93 0.14 50.12
C GLY A 205 -4.72 -1.29 49.66
N ASN A 206 -5.65 -1.87 48.88
CA ASN A 206 -5.48 -3.17 48.24
C ASN A 206 -5.65 -3.03 46.73
N GLU A 207 -4.54 -2.99 45.99
CA GLU A 207 -4.52 -2.79 44.53
C GLU A 207 -4.87 -4.05 43.70
N ALA A 208 -5.03 -5.20 44.36
CA ALA A 208 -5.32 -6.46 43.66
C ALA A 208 -6.73 -6.95 43.97
N PRO A 209 -7.50 -7.41 42.96
CA PRO A 209 -8.81 -8.07 43.21
C PRO A 209 -8.64 -9.30 44.08
N ALA A 210 -9.67 -9.62 44.87
CA ALA A 210 -9.70 -10.82 45.69
C ALA A 210 -9.56 -12.09 44.82
N PRO A 211 -9.00 -13.22 45.34
CA PRO A 211 -8.74 -14.43 44.55
C PRO A 211 -9.96 -15.01 43.80
N GLU A 212 -11.14 -15.00 44.39
CA GLU A 212 -12.38 -15.46 43.77
C GLU A 212 -12.80 -14.50 42.62
N THR A 213 -12.63 -13.21 42.84
CA THR A 213 -12.88 -12.17 41.83
C THR A 213 -11.88 -12.30 40.65
N SER A 214 -10.63 -12.66 40.97
CA SER A 214 -9.58 -12.87 39.94
C SER A 214 -9.91 -14.03 39.02
N THR A 215 -10.38 -15.17 39.57
CA THR A 215 -10.77 -16.34 38.75
C THR A 215 -11.97 -16.05 37.87
N GLU A 216 -12.98 -15.35 38.40
CA GLU A 216 -14.15 -14.96 37.64
C GLU A 216 -13.80 -13.94 36.54
N LEU A 217 -12.91 -13.00 36.83
CA LEU A 217 -12.41 -12.04 35.83
C LEU A 217 -11.66 -12.78 34.71
N CYS A 218 -10.79 -13.74 35.02
CA CYS A 218 -10.13 -14.56 34.01
C CYS A 218 -11.15 -15.31 33.14
N ARG A 219 -12.15 -15.93 33.72
CA ARG A 219 -13.20 -16.65 33.01
C ARG A 219 -13.94 -15.72 32.01
N LYS A 220 -14.28 -14.50 32.45
CA LYS A 220 -14.93 -13.50 31.60
C LYS A 220 -14.01 -13.04 30.47
N ILE A 221 -12.74 -12.81 30.74
CA ILE A 221 -11.75 -12.45 29.70
C ILE A 221 -11.64 -13.55 28.65
N PHE A 222 -11.55 -14.83 29.06
CA PHE A 222 -11.51 -15.97 28.14
C PHE A 222 -12.78 -16.08 27.27
N ALA A 223 -13.92 -15.72 27.80
CA ALA A 223 -15.18 -15.71 27.03
C ALA A 223 -15.30 -14.53 26.07
N SER A 224 -14.61 -13.41 26.36
CA SER A 224 -14.81 -12.15 25.64
C SER A 224 -13.70 -11.78 24.66
N VAL A 225 -12.46 -12.21 24.85
CA VAL A 225 -11.31 -11.81 24.02
C VAL A 225 -10.76 -13.02 23.27
N VAL A 226 -11.06 -13.11 21.97
CA VAL A 226 -10.78 -14.32 21.15
C VAL A 226 -9.89 -13.96 19.97
N GLY A 227 -8.99 -14.88 19.58
CA GLY A 227 -8.11 -14.72 18.42
C GLY A 227 -8.10 -15.93 17.51
N PHE A 228 -7.99 -15.70 16.20
CA PHE A 228 -7.74 -16.73 15.19
C PHE A 228 -6.48 -16.39 14.41
N ASP A 229 -5.70 -17.41 14.05
CA ASP A 229 -4.63 -17.26 13.06
C ASP A 229 -4.42 -18.56 12.29
N LEU A 230 -3.92 -18.47 11.07
CA LEU A 230 -3.60 -19.61 10.21
C LEU A 230 -2.19 -20.16 10.51
N ASN A 231 -1.31 -19.34 11.08
CA ASN A 231 0.08 -19.69 11.36
C ASN A 231 0.18 -20.30 12.77
N PRO A 232 0.61 -21.58 12.92
CA PRO A 232 0.72 -22.22 14.23
C PRO A 232 1.73 -21.53 15.16
N LEU A 233 2.78 -20.90 14.64
CA LEU A 233 3.73 -20.11 15.45
C LEU A 233 3.10 -18.83 15.99
N ALA A 234 2.29 -18.16 15.20
CA ALA A 234 1.54 -16.98 15.60
C ALA A 234 0.55 -17.33 16.72
N VAL A 235 -0.21 -18.41 16.56
CA VAL A 235 -1.13 -18.92 17.60
C VAL A 235 -0.38 -19.23 18.89
N MET A 236 0.76 -19.89 18.82
CA MET A 236 1.58 -20.20 20.00
C MET A 236 2.07 -18.91 20.69
N ALA A 237 2.57 -17.95 19.93
CA ALA A 237 3.00 -16.65 20.46
C ALA A 237 1.84 -15.88 21.10
N ALA A 238 0.68 -15.86 20.44
CA ALA A 238 -0.52 -15.20 20.96
C ALA A 238 -1.01 -15.84 22.27
N LYS A 239 -1.04 -17.17 22.36
CA LYS A 239 -1.36 -17.87 23.60
C LYS A 239 -0.39 -17.54 24.73
N ALA A 240 0.91 -17.49 24.42
CA ALA A 240 1.93 -17.13 25.39
C ALA A 240 1.79 -15.68 25.89
N ASN A 241 1.61 -14.72 24.98
CA ASN A 241 1.38 -13.32 25.33
C ASN A 241 0.09 -13.12 26.13
N TYR A 242 -0.96 -13.88 25.80
CA TYR A 242 -2.23 -13.89 26.53
C TYR A 242 -2.02 -14.34 28.00
N LEU A 243 -1.29 -15.45 28.21
CA LEU A 243 -0.94 -15.94 29.54
C LEU A 243 -0.08 -14.93 30.32
N ILE A 244 0.94 -14.38 29.67
CA ILE A 244 1.81 -13.37 30.30
C ILE A 244 1.00 -12.13 30.70
N ALA A 245 0.01 -11.73 29.92
CA ALA A 245 -0.87 -10.61 30.27
C ALA A 245 -1.74 -10.91 31.49
N LEU A 246 -2.19 -12.16 31.66
CA LEU A 246 -3.01 -12.61 32.81
C LEU A 246 -2.22 -13.12 33.99
N ARG A 247 -0.89 -13.09 33.93
CA ARG A 247 -0.06 -13.59 35.08
C ARG A 247 -0.46 -12.91 36.39
N GLY A 248 -0.47 -13.69 37.46
CA GLY A 248 -0.90 -13.25 38.77
C GLY A 248 -2.41 -13.34 39.02
N LEU A 249 -3.21 -13.57 37.98
CA LEU A 249 -4.66 -13.82 38.06
C LEU A 249 -5.01 -15.28 37.77
N LEU A 250 -4.09 -16.02 37.13
CA LEU A 250 -4.31 -17.41 36.74
C LEU A 250 -4.41 -18.30 37.96
N PRO A 251 -5.45 -19.16 38.06
CA PRO A 251 -5.56 -20.14 39.13
C PRO A 251 -4.44 -21.18 39.05
N LYS A 252 -3.81 -21.51 40.16
CA LYS A 252 -2.66 -22.43 40.23
C LYS A 252 -2.97 -23.89 39.87
N SER A 253 -4.23 -24.28 39.73
CA SER A 253 -4.67 -25.68 39.60
C SER A 253 -5.72 -25.95 38.54
N ALA A 254 -6.06 -24.99 37.65
CA ALA A 254 -7.07 -25.18 36.65
C ALA A 254 -6.47 -25.47 35.27
N THR A 255 -7.03 -26.43 34.54
CA THR A 255 -6.87 -26.55 33.08
C THR A 255 -7.61 -25.39 32.41
N VAL A 256 -6.86 -24.46 31.81
CA VAL A 256 -7.43 -23.28 31.15
C VAL A 256 -7.20 -23.41 29.68
N GLU A 257 -8.28 -23.35 28.87
CA GLU A 257 -8.19 -23.23 27.44
C GLU A 257 -8.07 -21.77 27.06
N ILE A 258 -6.95 -21.41 26.38
CA ILE A 258 -6.72 -20.04 25.93
C ILE A 258 -7.45 -19.84 24.62
N PRO A 259 -8.33 -18.82 24.48
CA PRO A 259 -9.21 -18.64 23.34
C PRO A 259 -8.48 -18.06 22.12
N VAL A 260 -7.40 -18.70 21.74
CA VAL A 260 -6.66 -18.43 20.50
C VAL A 260 -6.56 -19.72 19.70
N TYR A 261 -7.12 -19.73 18.50
CA TYR A 261 -7.33 -20.94 17.73
C TYR A 261 -6.56 -20.91 16.41
N LEU A 262 -5.99 -22.07 16.05
CA LEU A 262 -5.39 -22.30 14.74
C LEU A 262 -6.51 -22.49 13.72
N ARG A 263 -6.82 -21.44 12.97
CA ARG A 263 -8.00 -21.40 12.11
C ARG A 263 -7.82 -20.46 10.92
N ASP A 264 -8.23 -20.93 9.73
CA ASP A 264 -8.42 -20.06 8.58
C ASP A 264 -9.75 -19.30 8.72
N SER A 265 -9.70 -18.01 9.02
CA SER A 265 -10.88 -17.17 9.20
C SER A 265 -11.70 -16.97 7.92
N ILE A 266 -11.10 -17.24 6.74
CA ILE A 266 -11.71 -17.08 5.43
C ILE A 266 -12.30 -18.41 4.94
N LEU A 267 -11.51 -19.49 4.97
CA LEU A 267 -11.88 -20.78 4.38
C LEU A 267 -12.49 -21.77 5.39
N ALA A 268 -12.42 -21.49 6.69
CA ALA A 268 -13.05 -22.34 7.68
C ALA A 268 -14.49 -22.63 7.25
N ALA A 269 -14.71 -23.91 6.90
CA ALA A 269 -15.95 -24.40 6.34
C ALA A 269 -17.18 -23.97 7.16
N ASP A 270 -18.35 -23.98 6.54
CA ASP A 270 -19.67 -23.58 7.03
C ASP A 270 -20.14 -24.27 8.33
N ARG A 271 -19.24 -24.75 9.14
CA ARG A 271 -19.54 -25.27 10.48
C ARG A 271 -19.34 -24.15 11.50
N PRO A 272 -20.38 -23.85 12.29
CA PRO A 272 -20.16 -23.13 13.53
C PRO A 272 -19.07 -23.90 14.30
N TYR A 273 -18.04 -23.22 14.64
CA TYR A 273 -16.91 -23.58 15.53
C TYR A 273 -16.91 -25.03 16.06
N ALA A 274 -16.19 -25.92 15.42
CA ALA A 274 -15.96 -27.25 16.02
C ALA A 274 -15.25 -27.10 17.40
N ASP A 275 -14.53 -25.97 17.60
CA ASP A 275 -13.81 -25.63 18.82
C ASP A 275 -13.79 -24.10 19.00
N GLY A 276 -14.88 -23.46 19.43
CA GLY A 276 -14.92 -22.03 19.71
C GLY A 276 -16.32 -21.51 20.05
N PRO A 277 -16.47 -20.26 20.48
CA PRO A 277 -17.76 -19.73 20.95
C PRO A 277 -18.76 -19.57 19.79
N ASP A 278 -19.95 -20.16 19.94
CA ASP A 278 -21.04 -20.17 18.93
C ASP A 278 -21.73 -18.81 18.72
N GLU A 279 -21.48 -17.84 19.60
CA GLU A 279 -22.13 -16.54 19.54
C GLU A 279 -21.28 -15.50 18.76
N PRO A 280 -21.92 -14.66 17.94
CA PRO A 280 -21.22 -13.62 17.22
C PRO A 280 -20.61 -12.56 18.16
N PHE A 281 -19.62 -11.85 17.67
CA PHE A 281 -18.87 -10.83 18.41
C PHE A 281 -19.47 -9.44 18.27
N ASP A 282 -19.32 -8.63 19.30
CA ASP A 282 -19.69 -7.20 19.27
C ASP A 282 -18.70 -6.37 18.49
N CYS A 283 -17.42 -6.73 18.61
CA CYS A 283 -16.29 -6.04 18.04
C CYS A 283 -15.39 -7.01 17.27
N VAL A 284 -14.98 -6.62 16.06
CA VAL A 284 -13.93 -7.29 15.29
C VAL A 284 -12.82 -6.29 15.02
N VAL A 285 -11.59 -6.62 15.41
CA VAL A 285 -10.43 -5.76 15.22
C VAL A 285 -9.27 -6.55 14.62
N GLY A 286 -8.31 -5.88 14.01
CA GLY A 286 -7.10 -6.55 13.54
C GLY A 286 -6.35 -5.79 12.46
N ASN A 287 -5.23 -6.41 12.05
CA ASN A 287 -4.46 -6.02 10.89
C ASN A 287 -4.42 -7.22 9.93
N PRO A 288 -5.36 -7.34 8.98
CA PRO A 288 -5.46 -8.49 8.09
C PRO A 288 -4.24 -8.59 7.16
N PRO A 289 -3.91 -9.77 6.62
CA PRO A 289 -2.77 -9.95 5.74
C PRO A 289 -2.92 -9.15 4.44
N TRP A 290 -1.88 -8.35 4.09
CA TRP A 290 -1.86 -7.52 2.87
C TRP A 290 -1.20 -8.28 1.72
N ILE A 291 -1.90 -9.30 1.21
CA ILE A 291 -1.43 -10.16 0.13
C ILE A 291 -2.26 -9.90 -1.12
N ALA A 292 -1.59 -9.53 -2.22
CA ALA A 292 -2.27 -9.39 -3.51
C ALA A 292 -2.77 -10.76 -4.01
N TRP A 293 -3.97 -10.81 -4.60
CA TRP A 293 -4.56 -12.01 -5.17
C TRP A 293 -3.60 -12.83 -6.04
N ASP A 294 -2.80 -12.16 -6.86
CA ASP A 294 -1.85 -12.83 -7.77
C ASP A 294 -0.72 -13.54 -7.04
N ASN A 295 -0.42 -13.14 -5.80
CA ASN A 295 0.62 -13.72 -4.95
C ASN A 295 0.11 -14.86 -4.05
N LEU A 296 -1.21 -15.08 -4.00
CA LEU A 296 -1.77 -16.20 -3.24
C LEU A 296 -1.44 -17.54 -3.94
N PRO A 297 -1.21 -18.62 -3.17
CA PRO A 297 -1.07 -19.97 -3.71
C PRO A 297 -2.27 -20.35 -4.60
N THR A 298 -2.01 -21.10 -5.68
CA THR A 298 -3.03 -21.42 -6.68
C THR A 298 -4.23 -22.16 -6.06
N GLU A 299 -3.98 -23.06 -5.12
CA GLU A 299 -5.02 -23.82 -4.42
C GLU A 299 -5.88 -22.92 -3.52
N TYR A 300 -5.23 -22.00 -2.78
CA TYR A 300 -5.94 -21.03 -1.96
C TYR A 300 -6.81 -20.09 -2.80
N ARG A 301 -6.29 -19.63 -3.94
CA ARG A 301 -7.09 -18.83 -4.89
C ARG A 301 -8.33 -19.59 -5.38
N ARG A 302 -8.16 -20.88 -5.71
CA ARG A 302 -9.28 -21.72 -6.16
C ARG A 302 -10.32 -21.92 -5.06
N ALA A 303 -9.87 -22.21 -3.85
CA ALA A 303 -10.75 -22.42 -2.70
C ALA A 303 -11.50 -21.15 -2.28
N SER A 304 -10.83 -19.99 -2.30
CA SER A 304 -11.43 -18.72 -1.89
C SER A 304 -12.27 -18.02 -2.97
N LEU A 305 -12.10 -18.39 -4.25
CA LEU A 305 -12.81 -17.76 -5.38
C LEU A 305 -14.34 -17.66 -5.23
N PRO A 306 -15.06 -18.70 -4.73
CA PRO A 306 -16.50 -18.60 -4.51
C PRO A 306 -16.89 -17.49 -3.53
N LEU A 307 -16.08 -17.23 -2.49
CA LEU A 307 -16.34 -16.17 -1.52
C LEU A 307 -16.13 -14.77 -2.15
N TRP A 308 -15.08 -14.60 -2.94
CA TRP A 308 -14.87 -13.38 -3.71
C TRP A 308 -16.04 -13.05 -4.63
N GLN A 309 -16.60 -14.08 -5.27
CA GLN A 309 -17.79 -13.95 -6.13
C GLN A 309 -19.05 -13.67 -5.32
N ARG A 310 -19.29 -14.41 -4.24
CA ARG A 310 -20.43 -14.24 -3.34
C ARG A 310 -20.53 -12.80 -2.83
N TYR A 311 -19.42 -12.23 -2.39
CA TYR A 311 -19.38 -10.85 -1.89
C TYR A 311 -19.29 -9.79 -2.99
N GLY A 312 -19.21 -10.19 -4.25
CA GLY A 312 -19.11 -9.28 -5.38
C GLY A 312 -17.81 -8.49 -5.42
N LEU A 313 -16.75 -9.00 -4.80
CA LEU A 313 -15.43 -8.35 -4.75
C LEU A 313 -14.72 -8.41 -6.12
N PHE A 314 -15.03 -9.37 -6.97
CA PHE A 314 -14.66 -9.39 -8.39
C PHE A 314 -15.73 -8.68 -9.22
N SER A 315 -15.57 -7.37 -9.41
CA SER A 315 -16.55 -6.53 -10.11
C SER A 315 -16.30 -6.38 -11.61
N LEU A 316 -15.13 -6.81 -12.10
CA LEU A 316 -14.72 -6.65 -13.50
C LEU A 316 -14.71 -8.00 -14.22
N SER A 317 -15.36 -8.06 -15.39
CA SER A 317 -15.37 -9.21 -16.30
C SER A 317 -14.54 -8.94 -17.56
N GLY A 318 -14.07 -9.99 -18.24
CA GLY A 318 -13.37 -9.91 -19.52
C GLY A 318 -11.96 -9.33 -19.45
N THR A 319 -11.58 -8.57 -20.49
CA THR A 319 -10.23 -7.96 -20.62
C THR A 319 -9.93 -6.89 -19.58
N GLN A 320 -10.95 -6.21 -19.05
CA GLN A 320 -10.78 -5.24 -17.96
C GLN A 320 -10.43 -5.93 -16.64
N GLY A 321 -10.97 -7.12 -16.38
CA GLY A 321 -10.58 -7.95 -15.24
C GLY A 321 -9.12 -8.39 -15.28
N ARG A 322 -8.57 -8.63 -16.48
CA ARG A 322 -7.16 -9.02 -16.65
C ARG A 322 -6.15 -7.88 -16.45
N HIS A 323 -6.56 -6.64 -16.64
CA HIS A 323 -5.65 -5.47 -16.54
C HIS A 323 -5.80 -4.66 -15.24
N GLY A 324 -6.88 -4.79 -14.51
CA GLY A 324 -7.14 -4.05 -13.27
C GLY A 324 -7.48 -4.94 -12.05
N GLY A 325 -7.81 -6.23 -12.27
CA GLY A 325 -8.19 -7.17 -11.22
C GLY A 325 -7.04 -7.72 -10.39
N SER A 326 -5.82 -7.60 -10.89
CA SER A 326 -4.60 -8.22 -10.35
C SER A 326 -4.06 -7.60 -9.05
N LYS A 327 -4.67 -6.54 -8.54
CA LYS A 327 -4.24 -5.87 -7.30
C LYS A 327 -5.28 -5.93 -6.19
N LYS A 328 -6.17 -6.93 -6.23
CA LYS A 328 -7.09 -7.18 -5.12
C LYS A 328 -6.30 -7.73 -3.94
N ASP A 329 -6.59 -7.18 -2.76
CA ASP A 329 -5.91 -7.52 -1.52
C ASP A 329 -6.75 -8.50 -0.72
N LEU A 330 -6.13 -9.54 -0.15
CA LEU A 330 -6.79 -10.54 0.69
C LEU A 330 -7.50 -9.91 1.88
N ALA A 331 -6.99 -8.79 2.38
CA ALA A 331 -7.63 -8.01 3.43
C ALA A 331 -9.09 -7.63 3.11
N MET A 332 -9.42 -7.37 1.82
CA MET A 332 -10.80 -7.10 1.41
C MET A 332 -11.72 -8.29 1.70
N LEU A 333 -11.27 -9.50 1.35
CA LEU A 333 -12.03 -10.72 1.57
C LEU A 333 -12.15 -11.03 3.05
N MET A 334 -11.08 -10.86 3.82
CA MET A 334 -11.09 -11.10 5.26
C MET A 334 -12.08 -10.17 5.97
N ILE A 335 -12.09 -8.88 5.65
CA ILE A 335 -13.02 -7.89 6.23
C ILE A 335 -14.47 -8.32 5.97
N TYR A 336 -14.80 -8.70 4.74
CA TYR A 336 -16.14 -9.11 4.38
C TYR A 336 -16.55 -10.44 5.05
N THR A 337 -15.64 -11.41 5.07
CA THR A 337 -15.87 -12.70 5.73
C THR A 337 -16.00 -12.51 7.23
N ALA A 338 -15.17 -11.69 7.85
CA ALA A 338 -15.23 -11.42 9.29
C ALA A 338 -16.54 -10.71 9.68
N ALA A 339 -16.97 -9.74 8.87
CA ALA A 339 -18.25 -9.07 9.09
C ALA A 339 -19.45 -10.00 8.88
N ASP A 340 -19.42 -10.86 7.87
CA ASP A 340 -20.51 -11.80 7.56
C ASP A 340 -20.66 -12.86 8.65
N ARG A 341 -19.56 -13.54 9.00
CA ARG A 341 -19.58 -14.77 9.80
C ARG A 341 -19.46 -14.55 11.29
N TYR A 342 -18.69 -13.53 11.70
CA TYR A 342 -18.30 -13.38 13.11
C TYR A 342 -18.91 -12.16 13.79
N LEU A 343 -19.31 -11.14 13.05
CA LEU A 343 -19.84 -9.91 13.63
C LEU A 343 -21.36 -9.98 13.74
N ARG A 344 -21.91 -9.63 14.94
CA ARG A 344 -23.37 -9.51 15.09
C ARG A 344 -23.93 -8.29 14.33
N ASP A 345 -25.23 -8.25 14.15
CA ASP A 345 -25.92 -7.07 13.63
C ASP A 345 -25.77 -5.90 14.61
N GLY A 346 -25.47 -4.71 14.10
CA GLY A 346 -25.10 -3.53 14.89
C GLY A 346 -23.72 -3.61 15.53
N GLY A 347 -22.99 -4.71 15.32
CA GLY A 347 -21.60 -4.83 15.76
C GLY A 347 -20.65 -3.99 14.90
N ARG A 348 -19.47 -3.68 15.45
CA ARG A 348 -18.47 -2.82 14.80
C ARG A 348 -17.22 -3.59 14.42
N LEU A 349 -16.64 -3.20 13.29
CA LEU A 349 -15.38 -3.72 12.80
C LEU A 349 -14.40 -2.58 12.57
N ALA A 350 -13.20 -2.67 13.16
CA ALA A 350 -12.12 -1.71 12.94
C ALA A 350 -10.84 -2.45 12.50
N MET A 351 -10.39 -2.17 11.28
CA MET A 351 -9.25 -2.85 10.66
C MET A 351 -8.19 -1.89 10.14
N VAL A 352 -6.93 -2.30 10.27
CA VAL A 352 -5.81 -1.65 9.60
C VAL A 352 -5.79 -2.11 8.15
N VAL A 353 -5.84 -1.18 7.20
CA VAL A 353 -6.00 -1.47 5.78
C VAL A 353 -5.03 -0.65 4.93
N THR A 354 -4.92 -1.00 3.65
CA THR A 354 -4.22 -0.15 2.69
C THR A 354 -5.12 0.99 2.23
N GLN A 355 -4.66 2.24 2.38
CA GLN A 355 -5.38 3.45 1.97
C GLN A 355 -5.81 3.41 0.49
N THR A 356 -5.08 2.70 -0.34
CA THR A 356 -5.38 2.55 -1.77
C THR A 356 -6.75 1.92 -2.06
N LEU A 357 -7.37 1.22 -1.10
CA LEU A 357 -8.71 0.65 -1.22
C LEU A 357 -9.77 1.72 -1.53
N PHE A 358 -9.58 2.93 -1.04
CA PHE A 358 -10.56 4.01 -1.20
C PHE A 358 -10.41 4.78 -2.51
N GLN A 359 -9.20 4.86 -3.07
CA GLN A 359 -8.89 5.71 -4.23
C GLN A 359 -8.55 4.94 -5.51
N ASN A 360 -8.21 3.65 -5.46
CA ASN A 360 -7.86 2.89 -6.65
C ASN A 360 -9.09 2.55 -7.49
N LYS A 361 -9.00 2.87 -8.79
CA LYS A 361 -9.98 2.44 -9.79
C LYS A 361 -9.79 0.96 -10.12
N GLY A 362 -10.87 0.21 -10.17
CA GLY A 362 -10.90 -1.21 -10.56
C GLY A 362 -10.68 -2.18 -9.40
N ALA A 363 -9.54 -2.15 -8.72
CA ALA A 363 -9.23 -3.13 -7.66
C ALA A 363 -10.20 -3.04 -6.46
N GLY A 364 -10.54 -1.83 -6.02
CA GLY A 364 -11.41 -1.58 -4.87
C GLY A 364 -12.90 -1.46 -5.19
N ASP A 365 -13.33 -1.51 -6.45
CA ASP A 365 -14.72 -1.18 -6.84
C ASP A 365 -15.75 -2.09 -6.16
N GLY A 366 -15.49 -3.41 -6.09
CA GLY A 366 -16.34 -4.35 -5.37
C GLY A 366 -16.38 -4.10 -3.86
N PHE A 367 -15.22 -3.79 -3.28
CA PHE A 367 -15.07 -3.53 -1.85
C PHE A 367 -15.83 -2.27 -1.40
N ARG A 368 -15.74 -1.17 -2.16
CA ARG A 368 -16.39 0.11 -1.80
C ARG A 368 -17.91 0.11 -1.86
N ARG A 369 -18.55 -0.97 -2.32
CA ARG A 369 -20.01 -1.11 -2.19
C ARG A 369 -20.44 -1.26 -0.74
N PHE A 370 -19.54 -1.71 0.13
CA PHE A 370 -19.80 -1.93 1.56
C PHE A 370 -21.11 -2.68 1.79
N ARG A 371 -21.26 -3.80 1.09
CA ARG A 371 -22.44 -4.67 1.16
C ARG A 371 -22.02 -6.13 0.97
N LEU A 372 -22.51 -7.02 1.81
CA LEU A 372 -22.20 -8.45 1.82
C LEU A 372 -22.88 -9.19 0.63
N GLY A 373 -22.43 -8.87 -0.57
CA GLY A 373 -23.03 -9.35 -1.81
C GLY A 373 -24.22 -8.49 -2.28
N PRO A 374 -24.82 -8.82 -3.44
CA PRO A 374 -25.88 -8.00 -4.06
C PRO A 374 -27.12 -7.81 -3.18
N GLU A 375 -27.53 -8.84 -2.46
CA GLU A 375 -28.73 -8.86 -1.61
C GLU A 375 -28.40 -8.92 -0.10
N GLY A 376 -27.08 -8.94 0.25
CA GLY A 376 -26.62 -9.06 1.63
C GLY A 376 -26.77 -7.78 2.46
N GLN A 377 -26.40 -7.89 3.71
CA GLN A 377 -26.43 -6.77 4.67
C GLN A 377 -25.44 -5.67 4.30
N TRP A 378 -25.73 -4.47 4.74
CA TRP A 378 -24.84 -3.31 4.59
C TRP A 378 -23.71 -3.34 5.63
N LEU A 379 -22.61 -2.72 5.23
CA LEU A 379 -21.47 -2.42 6.09
C LEU A 379 -21.27 -0.90 6.07
N GLY A 380 -21.90 -0.19 7.01
CA GLY A 380 -21.84 1.27 7.06
C GLY A 380 -20.47 1.76 7.47
N VAL A 381 -19.79 2.51 6.59
CA VAL A 381 -18.52 3.15 6.95
C VAL A 381 -18.79 4.31 7.88
N LEU A 382 -18.24 4.26 9.08
CA LEU A 382 -18.35 5.31 10.09
C LEU A 382 -17.20 6.30 10.03
N ARG A 383 -15.97 5.81 9.75
CA ARG A 383 -14.76 6.64 9.72
C ARG A 383 -13.61 5.94 9.01
N VAL A 384 -12.75 6.75 8.40
CA VAL A 384 -11.43 6.33 7.89
C VAL A 384 -10.36 7.28 8.41
N ASP A 385 -9.26 6.73 8.93
CA ASP A 385 -8.05 7.51 9.27
C ASP A 385 -6.92 7.15 8.32
N ASP A 386 -6.46 8.11 7.54
CA ASP A 386 -5.37 8.00 6.58
C ASP A 386 -4.05 8.35 7.26
N MET A 387 -3.21 7.36 7.45
CA MET A 387 -1.92 7.47 8.13
C MET A 387 -0.73 7.39 7.17
N VAL A 388 -0.94 7.60 5.89
CA VAL A 388 0.10 7.49 4.85
C VAL A 388 1.30 8.38 5.14
N ALA A 389 1.10 9.58 5.68
CA ALA A 389 2.19 10.49 6.00
C ALA A 389 2.95 10.11 7.28
N LEU A 390 2.32 9.40 8.22
CA LEU A 390 2.96 8.90 9.44
C LEU A 390 3.85 7.68 9.22
N ARG A 391 3.54 6.87 8.19
CA ARG A 391 4.25 5.61 7.89
C ARG A 391 4.36 4.70 9.13
N PRO A 392 3.26 4.20 9.67
CA PRO A 392 3.26 3.36 10.88
C PRO A 392 4.17 2.13 10.78
N PHE A 393 4.37 1.62 9.57
CA PHE A 393 5.22 0.48 9.27
C PHE A 393 6.48 0.94 8.52
N HIS A 394 7.63 0.86 9.17
CA HIS A 394 8.91 1.33 8.62
C HIS A 394 9.42 0.48 7.45
N ASP A 395 9.11 -0.82 7.47
CA ASP A 395 9.63 -1.82 6.53
C ASP A 395 8.78 -2.02 5.28
N THR A 396 7.71 -1.25 5.09
CA THR A 396 6.81 -1.41 3.96
C THR A 396 6.63 -0.13 3.15
N ALA A 397 6.42 -0.29 1.85
CA ALA A 397 5.98 0.80 0.98
C ALA A 397 4.45 1.01 1.02
N ASN A 398 3.73 0.26 1.85
CA ASN A 398 2.28 0.26 1.89
C ASN A 398 1.72 1.54 2.54
N ARG A 399 0.66 2.04 1.96
CA ARG A 399 -0.07 3.25 2.40
C ARG A 399 -1.10 2.82 3.45
N THR A 400 -0.83 3.09 4.71
CA THR A 400 -1.67 2.64 5.83
C THR A 400 -2.86 3.56 6.06
N ALA A 401 -4.01 2.95 6.35
CA ALA A 401 -5.20 3.60 6.89
C ALA A 401 -5.88 2.67 7.91
N THR A 402 -6.80 3.21 8.72
CA THR A 402 -7.75 2.41 9.51
C THR A 402 -9.16 2.64 8.98
N LEU A 403 -9.98 1.60 9.04
CA LEU A 403 -11.36 1.58 8.57
C LEU A 403 -12.27 1.14 9.71
N LEU A 404 -13.26 1.97 10.06
CA LEU A 404 -14.30 1.64 11.02
C LEU A 404 -15.63 1.42 10.30
N LEU A 405 -16.23 0.25 10.49
CA LEU A 405 -17.51 -0.18 9.92
C LEU A 405 -18.51 -0.54 11.02
N GLU A 406 -19.81 -0.44 10.70
CA GLU A 406 -20.92 -1.01 11.47
C GLU A 406 -21.77 -1.90 10.58
N LYS A 407 -22.06 -3.13 11.02
CA LYS A 407 -22.89 -4.09 10.28
C LYS A 407 -24.38 -3.78 10.39
N GLY A 408 -25.10 -3.86 9.29
CA GLY A 408 -26.56 -3.67 9.23
C GLY A 408 -27.00 -2.29 8.78
N THR A 409 -26.12 -1.29 8.75
CA THR A 409 -26.44 0.07 8.33
C THR A 409 -25.78 0.43 7.01
N PRO A 410 -26.42 1.18 6.10
CA PRO A 410 -25.75 1.68 4.89
C PRO A 410 -24.79 2.81 5.22
N THR A 411 -23.73 2.95 4.41
CA THR A 411 -22.82 4.08 4.53
C THR A 411 -23.54 5.39 4.29
N GLN A 412 -23.40 6.32 5.23
CA GLN A 412 -23.90 7.71 5.10
C GLN A 412 -22.78 8.58 4.55
N TYR A 413 -23.01 9.18 3.39
CA TYR A 413 -22.04 10.12 2.79
C TYR A 413 -22.41 11.57 3.10
N PRO A 414 -21.41 12.47 3.30
CA PRO A 414 -19.99 12.18 3.27
C PRO A 414 -19.49 11.44 4.52
N VAL A 415 -18.55 10.50 4.33
CA VAL A 415 -17.90 9.78 5.43
C VAL A 415 -16.81 10.66 6.06
N PRO A 416 -16.72 10.72 7.41
CA PRO A 416 -15.58 11.32 8.10
C PRO A 416 -14.26 10.65 7.70
N TYR A 417 -13.32 11.45 7.20
CA TYR A 417 -12.01 11.01 6.75
C TYR A 417 -10.92 11.88 7.36
N VAL A 418 -10.04 11.32 8.17
CA VAL A 418 -9.00 12.07 8.89
C VAL A 418 -7.64 11.77 8.32
N LYS A 419 -6.93 12.77 7.85
CA LYS A 419 -5.52 12.63 7.43
C LYS A 419 -4.59 12.96 8.58
N TRP A 420 -3.71 12.02 8.88
CA TRP A 420 -2.70 12.16 9.90
C TRP A 420 -1.35 12.54 9.28
N SER A 421 -0.65 13.47 9.88
CA SER A 421 0.67 13.92 9.46
C SER A 421 1.61 14.10 10.66
N PRO A 422 2.94 13.99 10.48
CA PRO A 422 3.89 14.33 11.52
C PRO A 422 3.67 15.77 12.04
N GLY A 423 3.84 15.97 13.34
CA GLY A 423 3.79 17.27 14.00
C GLY A 423 4.87 17.38 15.05
N ASP A 424 5.11 18.60 15.55
CA ASP A 424 6.09 18.87 16.60
C ASP A 424 5.55 18.33 17.95
N GLY A 425 5.97 17.12 18.31
CA GLY A 425 5.57 16.44 19.55
C GLY A 425 4.42 15.45 19.38
N ALA A 426 3.31 15.83 18.75
CA ALA A 426 2.17 14.95 18.49
C ALA A 426 1.75 14.98 17.01
N PRO A 427 1.21 13.87 16.47
CA PRO A 427 0.68 13.87 15.11
C PRO A 427 -0.47 14.87 14.93
N ARG A 428 -0.46 15.57 13.79
CA ARG A 428 -1.53 16.49 13.41
C ARG A 428 -2.64 15.72 12.69
N GLN A 429 -3.89 16.03 13.02
CA GLN A 429 -5.07 15.50 12.38
C GLN A 429 -5.74 16.58 11.54
N LEU A 430 -5.98 16.28 10.27
CA LEU A 430 -6.70 17.17 9.35
C LEU A 430 -8.03 16.50 8.98
N ALA A 431 -9.12 17.18 9.29
CA ALA A 431 -10.46 16.69 9.00
C ALA A 431 -10.78 16.84 7.50
N TYR A 432 -11.17 15.75 6.90
CA TYR A 432 -11.68 15.64 5.54
C TYR A 432 -13.02 14.93 5.53
N GLU A 433 -13.69 15.01 4.41
CA GLU A 433 -14.91 14.28 4.08
C GLU A 433 -14.66 13.47 2.82
N ALA A 434 -15.22 12.25 2.77
CA ALA A 434 -15.08 11.33 1.64
C ALA A 434 -16.45 10.95 1.06
N GLU A 435 -16.58 10.98 -0.25
CA GLU A 435 -17.78 10.55 -0.98
C GLU A 435 -17.42 9.90 -2.31
N PRO A 436 -18.28 9.04 -2.89
CA PRO A 436 -18.01 8.46 -4.22
C PRO A 436 -17.83 9.55 -5.27
N ILE A 437 -16.83 9.38 -6.16
CA ILE A 437 -16.64 10.27 -7.32
C ILE A 437 -17.89 10.28 -8.20
N GLU A 438 -18.52 9.12 -8.37
CA GLU A 438 -19.78 8.94 -9.09
C GLU A 438 -20.89 8.65 -8.06
N PRO A 439 -21.77 9.60 -7.71
CA PRO A 439 -22.80 9.39 -6.67
C PRO A 439 -23.74 8.22 -6.95
N SER A 440 -24.02 7.93 -8.23
CA SER A 440 -24.84 6.78 -8.65
C SER A 440 -24.11 5.43 -8.56
N ASN A 441 -22.80 5.43 -8.32
CA ASN A 441 -21.96 4.23 -8.25
C ASN A 441 -21.15 4.22 -6.94
N PRO A 442 -21.68 3.64 -5.86
CA PRO A 442 -20.98 3.59 -4.55
C PRO A 442 -19.65 2.84 -4.62
N GLY A 443 -19.45 1.97 -5.63
CA GLY A 443 -18.16 1.31 -5.89
C GLY A 443 -17.09 2.19 -6.51
N SER A 444 -17.42 3.41 -6.96
CA SER A 444 -16.43 4.33 -7.54
C SER A 444 -15.40 4.77 -6.52
N PRO A 445 -14.18 5.18 -6.94
CA PRO A 445 -13.19 5.77 -6.04
C PRO A 445 -13.76 6.94 -5.25
N TRP A 446 -13.21 7.20 -4.08
CA TRP A 446 -13.67 8.30 -3.24
C TRP A 446 -12.98 9.61 -3.59
N PHE A 447 -13.78 10.66 -3.65
CA PHE A 447 -13.38 12.07 -3.67
C PHE A 447 -13.18 12.54 -2.23
N LEU A 448 -12.02 13.12 -1.95
CA LEU A 448 -11.68 13.64 -0.63
C LEU A 448 -11.66 15.16 -0.64
N ARG A 449 -12.42 15.78 0.23
CA ARG A 449 -12.42 17.23 0.41
C ARG A 449 -12.14 17.60 1.89
N PRO A 450 -11.49 18.75 2.17
CA PRO A 450 -11.39 19.26 3.53
C PRO A 450 -12.78 19.44 4.15
N ALA A 451 -12.92 19.05 5.42
CA ALA A 451 -14.18 19.30 6.14
C ALA A 451 -14.42 20.81 6.26
N GLY A 452 -15.65 21.24 6.00
CA GLY A 452 -16.01 22.64 6.00
C GLY A 452 -15.87 23.37 4.66
N LEU A 453 -15.40 22.69 3.60
CA LEU A 453 -15.50 23.23 2.24
C LEU A 453 -16.97 23.24 1.83
N LYS A 454 -17.56 24.44 1.71
CA LYS A 454 -18.99 24.63 1.41
C LYS A 454 -19.30 24.37 -0.07
N THR A 455 -18.30 24.57 -0.94
CA THR A 455 -18.47 24.39 -2.37
C THR A 455 -18.75 22.93 -2.68
N THR A 456 -19.84 22.70 -3.37
CA THR A 456 -20.24 21.35 -3.77
C THR A 456 -19.31 20.81 -4.85
N ARG A 457 -19.18 19.47 -4.86
CA ARG A 457 -18.39 18.76 -5.87
C ARG A 457 -18.81 19.15 -7.30
N GLU A 458 -20.10 19.35 -7.55
CA GLU A 458 -20.67 19.71 -8.87
C GLU A 458 -20.14 21.07 -9.38
N ARG A 459 -19.73 21.97 -8.48
CA ARG A 459 -19.09 23.22 -8.87
C ARG A 459 -17.61 23.03 -9.23
N LEU A 460 -16.91 22.16 -8.52
CA LEU A 460 -15.47 21.93 -8.70
C LEU A 460 -15.17 21.00 -9.88
N VAL A 461 -15.94 19.93 -10.04
CA VAL A 461 -15.68 18.86 -11.01
C VAL A 461 -16.42 19.17 -12.32
N GLY A 462 -15.75 18.96 -13.43
CA GLY A 462 -16.35 19.10 -14.76
C GLY A 462 -15.39 18.64 -15.84
N ARG A 463 -15.91 18.34 -17.01
CA ARG A 463 -15.08 17.93 -18.16
C ARG A 463 -14.40 19.15 -18.79
N SER A 464 -13.16 18.95 -19.20
CA SER A 464 -12.39 19.95 -19.96
C SER A 464 -12.84 20.04 -21.41
N ASP A 465 -12.74 21.23 -21.98
CA ASP A 465 -12.88 21.47 -23.42
C ASP A 465 -11.61 21.14 -24.23
N TYR A 466 -10.54 20.75 -23.52
CA TYR A 466 -9.27 20.31 -24.09
C TYR A 466 -9.11 18.80 -24.01
N THR A 467 -8.41 18.25 -24.99
CA THR A 467 -8.03 16.83 -24.99
C THR A 467 -6.55 16.70 -24.71
N ALA A 468 -6.19 15.92 -23.68
CA ALA A 468 -4.81 15.65 -23.37
C ALA A 468 -4.32 14.35 -24.02
N HIS A 469 -3.04 14.32 -24.35
CA HIS A 469 -2.38 13.20 -24.99
C HIS A 469 -1.12 12.79 -24.23
N LEU A 470 -0.78 11.50 -24.26
CA LEU A 470 0.54 11.03 -23.82
C LEU A 470 1.59 11.41 -24.87
N GLY A 471 2.78 11.72 -24.43
CA GLY A 471 3.91 11.93 -25.32
C GLY A 471 4.37 10.67 -26.06
N ALA A 472 5.27 10.84 -27.02
CA ALA A 472 5.76 9.81 -27.93
C ALA A 472 6.37 8.61 -27.16
N ASN A 473 5.96 7.39 -27.53
CA ASN A 473 6.35 6.17 -26.86
C ASN A 473 7.05 5.20 -27.82
N SER A 474 8.31 4.88 -27.52
CA SER A 474 9.14 3.96 -28.30
C SER A 474 8.83 2.47 -28.08
N GLY A 475 7.90 2.12 -27.19
CA GLY A 475 7.65 0.74 -26.78
C GLY A 475 8.81 0.14 -25.96
N GLY A 476 9.52 0.96 -25.20
CA GLY A 476 10.65 0.57 -24.34
C GLY A 476 12.02 0.57 -25.02
N ALA A 477 12.09 1.03 -26.29
CA ALA A 477 13.33 1.11 -27.04
C ALA A 477 13.94 2.53 -27.06
N ASN A 478 13.83 3.26 -25.98
CA ASN A 478 14.27 4.66 -25.87
C ASN A 478 15.73 4.85 -26.32
N GLY A 479 16.62 3.92 -25.98
CA GLY A 479 18.03 3.98 -26.37
C GLY A 479 18.30 3.94 -27.88
N VAL A 480 17.29 3.60 -28.69
CA VAL A 480 17.37 3.67 -30.17
C VAL A 480 16.86 5.02 -30.68
N TYR A 481 15.74 5.50 -30.15
CA TYR A 481 15.07 6.71 -30.66
C TYR A 481 15.63 8.01 -30.07
N TRP A 482 16.14 7.96 -28.85
CA TRP A 482 16.71 9.11 -28.16
C TRP A 482 18.18 9.24 -28.52
N VAL A 483 18.57 10.40 -28.97
CA VAL A 483 19.89 10.66 -29.49
C VAL A 483 20.43 11.99 -29.00
N GLU A 484 21.72 12.15 -29.07
CA GLU A 484 22.43 13.41 -28.96
C GLU A 484 22.84 13.85 -30.37
N ALA A 485 22.48 15.04 -30.80
CA ALA A 485 22.98 15.65 -32.02
C ALA A 485 24.35 16.25 -31.72
N LEU A 486 25.37 15.82 -32.44
CA LEU A 486 26.75 16.19 -32.18
C LEU A 486 27.21 17.36 -33.04
N GLU A 487 27.13 17.19 -34.36
CA GLU A 487 27.60 18.17 -35.34
C GLU A 487 26.93 18.03 -36.70
N ARG A 488 27.02 19.05 -37.51
CA ARG A 488 26.63 18.98 -38.94
C ARG A 488 27.70 18.22 -39.73
N SER A 489 27.26 17.28 -40.56
CA SER A 489 28.10 16.45 -41.40
C SER A 489 27.63 16.50 -42.86
N ARG A 490 28.47 15.99 -43.76
CA ARG A 490 28.08 15.87 -45.17
C ARG A 490 26.89 14.92 -45.34
N GLY A 491 25.74 15.47 -45.68
CA GLY A 491 24.50 14.70 -45.88
C GLY A 491 23.57 14.64 -44.67
N GLY A 492 23.86 15.31 -43.53
CA GLY A 492 22.94 15.32 -42.40
C GLY A 492 23.54 15.79 -41.08
N ILE A 493 23.08 15.25 -40.00
CA ILE A 493 23.55 15.49 -38.63
C ILE A 493 24.16 14.21 -38.08
N LEU A 494 25.39 14.28 -37.57
CA LEU A 494 26.00 13.21 -36.83
C LEU A 494 25.31 13.11 -35.47
N ILE A 495 24.76 11.93 -35.16
CA ILE A 495 24.10 11.63 -33.88
C ILE A 495 24.83 10.53 -33.17
N ARG A 496 24.64 10.49 -31.84
CA ARG A 496 24.95 9.34 -30.95
C ARG A 496 23.68 8.93 -30.24
N ASN A 497 23.33 7.67 -30.27
CA ASN A 497 22.17 7.17 -29.57
C ASN A 497 22.42 7.13 -28.05
N LEU A 498 21.37 7.32 -27.25
CA LEU A 498 21.46 7.27 -25.80
C LEU A 498 21.29 5.82 -25.30
N ALA A 499 22.27 4.96 -25.62
CA ALA A 499 22.23 3.51 -25.45
C ALA A 499 21.84 3.03 -24.03
N GLY A 500 22.27 3.76 -22.99
CA GLY A 500 21.93 3.46 -21.58
C GLY A 500 20.51 3.84 -21.15
N ARG A 501 19.65 4.30 -22.07
CA ARG A 501 18.28 4.74 -21.78
C ARG A 501 17.26 3.73 -22.27
N GLY A 502 16.33 3.31 -21.40
CA GLY A 502 15.26 2.38 -21.76
C GLY A 502 15.36 1.07 -20.96
N LYS A 503 14.40 0.17 -21.25
CA LYS A 503 14.30 -1.14 -20.57
C LYS A 503 15.22 -2.22 -21.18
N ARG A 504 15.82 -1.95 -22.33
CA ARG A 504 16.66 -2.88 -23.06
C ARG A 504 18.01 -2.24 -23.30
N ALA A 505 19.07 -2.97 -23.04
CA ALA A 505 20.43 -2.59 -23.42
C ALA A 505 20.51 -2.57 -24.96
N VAL A 506 21.09 -1.52 -25.51
CA VAL A 506 21.38 -1.35 -26.92
C VAL A 506 22.85 -0.96 -27.10
N GLU A 507 23.41 -1.26 -28.27
CA GLU A 507 24.75 -0.82 -28.62
C GLU A 507 24.80 0.69 -28.83
N GLU A 508 25.88 1.34 -28.38
CA GLU A 508 26.15 2.74 -28.69
C GLU A 508 26.63 2.88 -30.14
N VAL A 509 25.95 3.73 -30.88
CA VAL A 509 26.20 3.92 -32.32
C VAL A 509 26.25 5.40 -32.64
N CYS A 510 27.28 5.81 -33.38
CA CYS A 510 27.34 7.13 -34.01
C CYS A 510 27.07 7.01 -35.50
N ARG A 511 26.07 7.74 -36.00
CA ARG A 511 25.67 7.73 -37.42
C ARG A 511 25.20 9.10 -37.87
N VAL A 512 25.33 9.36 -39.15
CA VAL A 512 24.70 10.52 -39.77
C VAL A 512 23.25 10.18 -40.12
N VAL A 513 22.32 11.09 -39.82
CA VAL A 513 20.88 10.98 -40.13
C VAL A 513 20.39 12.25 -40.78
N GLU A 514 19.26 12.16 -41.49
CA GLU A 514 18.62 13.33 -42.08
C GLU A 514 18.00 14.22 -41.01
N PRO A 515 18.24 15.55 -41.07
CA PRO A 515 17.81 16.51 -40.04
C PRO A 515 16.28 16.68 -39.97
N GLU A 516 15.55 16.36 -41.01
CA GLU A 516 14.08 16.54 -41.09
C GLU A 516 13.34 15.67 -40.07
N LEU A 517 13.92 14.53 -39.71
CA LEU A 517 13.32 13.58 -38.76
C LEU A 517 13.84 13.75 -37.31
N LEU A 518 14.71 14.74 -37.10
CA LEU A 518 15.33 15.00 -35.82
C LEU A 518 14.66 16.20 -35.13
N TYR A 519 14.25 16.00 -33.86
CA TYR A 519 13.56 17.00 -33.05
C TYR A 519 14.12 17.10 -31.64
N PRO A 520 14.07 18.28 -30.98
CA PRO A 520 14.35 18.41 -29.55
C PRO A 520 13.38 17.54 -28.75
N LEU A 521 13.89 16.81 -27.75
CA LEU A 521 13.15 15.87 -26.90
C LEU A 521 12.93 16.45 -25.51
N LEU A 522 11.67 16.40 -25.04
CA LEU A 522 11.32 16.68 -23.65
C LEU A 522 11.07 15.38 -22.89
N ARG A 523 11.87 15.13 -21.87
CA ARG A 523 11.74 14.00 -20.95
C ARG A 523 11.14 14.46 -19.62
N TRP A 524 10.80 13.51 -18.74
CA TRP A 524 10.26 13.82 -17.41
C TRP A 524 11.12 14.81 -16.62
N GLY A 525 12.44 14.67 -16.64
CA GLY A 525 13.38 15.56 -15.93
C GLY A 525 13.51 16.97 -16.55
N ASP A 526 13.09 17.14 -17.78
CA ASP A 526 13.22 18.38 -18.55
C ASP A 526 12.03 19.33 -18.32
N VAL A 527 10.95 18.84 -17.64
CA VAL A 527 9.74 19.60 -17.37
C VAL A 527 9.62 19.90 -15.89
N SER A 528 9.46 21.13 -15.52
CA SER A 528 9.14 21.62 -14.19
C SER A 528 8.07 22.70 -14.28
N ARG A 529 7.57 23.17 -13.14
CA ARG A 529 6.57 24.22 -13.11
C ARG A 529 7.11 25.48 -13.78
N TYR A 530 6.41 25.96 -14.81
CA TYR A 530 6.77 27.13 -15.62
C TYR A 530 8.11 27.01 -16.36
N ARG A 531 8.66 25.82 -16.53
CA ARG A 531 9.89 25.61 -17.29
C ARG A 531 9.91 24.24 -17.96
N ALA A 532 10.18 24.23 -19.27
CA ALA A 532 10.46 23.02 -20.02
C ALA A 532 11.63 23.30 -21.00
N THR A 533 12.73 22.58 -20.81
CA THR A 533 13.96 22.77 -21.61
C THR A 533 14.43 21.42 -22.12
N PRO A 534 14.41 21.18 -23.44
CA PRO A 534 14.90 19.93 -24.02
C PRO A 534 16.37 19.70 -23.66
N SER A 535 16.72 18.45 -23.35
CA SER A 535 18.08 18.06 -22.97
C SER A 535 18.65 16.94 -23.87
N ALA A 536 17.92 16.54 -24.90
CA ALA A 536 18.29 15.55 -25.90
C ALA A 536 17.48 15.74 -27.19
N HIS A 537 17.64 14.83 -28.13
CA HIS A 537 16.89 14.80 -29.38
C HIS A 537 16.17 13.46 -29.55
N ILE A 538 15.19 13.42 -30.45
CA ILE A 538 14.46 12.22 -30.83
C ILE A 538 14.39 12.09 -32.35
N LEU A 539 14.62 10.88 -32.83
CA LEU A 539 14.30 10.52 -34.22
C LEU A 539 12.83 10.16 -34.32
N LEU A 540 12.05 11.01 -34.97
CA LEU A 540 10.62 10.85 -35.13
C LEU A 540 10.30 10.35 -36.55
N VAL A 541 10.40 9.05 -36.76
CA VAL A 541 10.13 8.36 -38.04
C VAL A 541 8.66 7.99 -38.18
N GLN A 542 7.77 8.96 -37.94
CA GLN A 542 6.33 8.76 -37.87
C GLN A 542 5.60 9.66 -38.85
N ASP A 543 4.59 9.11 -39.49
CA ASP A 543 3.54 9.90 -40.13
C ASP A 543 2.51 10.27 -39.05
N VAL A 544 2.43 11.54 -38.72
CA VAL A 544 1.58 12.05 -37.63
C VAL A 544 0.08 12.00 -37.99
N VAL A 545 -0.27 11.89 -39.25
CA VAL A 545 -1.67 11.80 -39.75
C VAL A 545 -2.16 10.36 -39.62
N THR A 546 -1.41 9.41 -40.17
CA THR A 546 -1.75 7.98 -40.10
C THR A 546 -1.41 7.36 -38.75
N ARG A 547 -0.64 8.05 -37.91
CA ARG A 547 -0.18 7.63 -36.60
C ARG A 547 0.65 6.32 -36.60
N THR A 548 1.31 6.06 -37.71
CA THR A 548 2.18 4.89 -37.91
C THR A 548 3.58 5.31 -38.31
N GLY A 549 4.53 4.38 -38.38
CA GLY A 549 5.82 4.66 -39.01
C GLY A 549 5.65 5.13 -40.44
N ILE A 550 6.52 6.02 -40.90
CA ILE A 550 6.59 6.43 -42.31
C ILE A 550 6.73 5.17 -43.17
N ASP A 551 6.05 5.11 -44.33
CA ASP A 551 6.18 3.98 -45.26
C ASP A 551 7.64 3.64 -45.51
N GLU A 552 7.98 2.34 -45.41
CA GLU A 552 9.39 1.90 -45.49
C GLU A 552 10.03 2.23 -46.84
N THR A 553 9.30 2.12 -47.93
CA THR A 553 9.78 2.45 -49.27
C THR A 553 10.10 3.93 -49.35
N LEU A 554 9.20 4.78 -48.81
CA LEU A 554 9.41 6.22 -48.75
C LEU A 554 10.61 6.56 -47.85
N LEU A 555 10.70 5.96 -46.65
CA LEU A 555 11.81 6.19 -45.71
C LEU A 555 13.15 5.81 -46.34
N ARG A 556 13.23 4.64 -46.97
CA ARG A 556 14.44 4.14 -47.67
C ARG A 556 14.87 5.03 -48.81
N ARG A 557 13.90 5.59 -49.54
CA ARG A 557 14.21 6.45 -50.71
C ARG A 557 14.60 7.87 -50.31
N ARG A 558 13.92 8.45 -49.34
CA ARG A 558 14.09 9.86 -48.97
C ARG A 558 15.01 10.10 -47.79
N TYR A 559 15.07 9.13 -46.88
CA TYR A 559 15.81 9.20 -45.63
C TYR A 559 16.67 7.94 -45.41
N ALA A 560 17.52 7.69 -46.41
CA ALA A 560 18.30 6.43 -46.48
C ALA A 560 19.21 6.21 -45.30
N GLN A 561 19.81 7.27 -44.76
CA GLN A 561 20.72 7.17 -43.63
C GLN A 561 19.94 6.84 -42.32
N THR A 562 18.81 7.49 -42.10
CA THR A 562 17.93 7.19 -40.97
C THR A 562 17.35 5.77 -41.10
N HIS A 563 16.97 5.31 -42.32
CA HIS A 563 16.54 3.92 -42.48
C HIS A 563 17.64 2.95 -42.12
N ALA A 564 18.86 3.17 -42.62
CA ALA A 564 20.02 2.29 -42.31
C ALA A 564 20.36 2.27 -40.82
N TYR A 565 20.19 3.40 -40.12
CA TYR A 565 20.32 3.47 -38.68
C TYR A 565 19.32 2.55 -37.96
N PHE A 566 18.01 2.64 -38.30
CA PHE A 566 16.97 1.82 -37.66
C PHE A 566 17.10 0.34 -38.00
N GLU A 567 17.57 -0.02 -39.22
CA GLU A 567 17.76 -1.41 -39.64
C GLU A 567 18.79 -2.15 -38.76
N GLN A 568 19.81 -1.46 -38.25
CA GLN A 568 20.77 -2.02 -37.29
C GLN A 568 20.08 -2.56 -36.03
N PHE A 569 18.98 -1.94 -35.62
CA PHE A 569 18.17 -2.32 -34.46
C PHE A 569 16.90 -3.11 -34.85
N GLY A 570 16.81 -3.58 -36.09
CA GLY A 570 15.59 -4.18 -36.64
C GLY A 570 15.10 -5.40 -35.85
N VAL A 571 16.01 -6.28 -35.42
CA VAL A 571 15.69 -7.47 -34.58
C VAL A 571 15.08 -7.03 -33.24
N LEU A 572 15.71 -6.07 -32.56
CA LEU A 572 15.25 -5.54 -31.28
C LEU A 572 13.86 -4.87 -31.42
N LEU A 573 13.68 -4.07 -32.45
CA LEU A 573 12.45 -3.30 -32.68
C LEU A 573 11.28 -4.23 -33.03
N ARG A 574 11.47 -5.24 -33.87
CA ARG A 574 10.47 -6.28 -34.18
C ARG A 574 10.17 -7.15 -32.94
N GLY A 575 11.14 -7.30 -32.02
CA GLY A 575 11.00 -8.02 -30.77
C GLY A 575 10.23 -7.30 -29.65
N ARG A 576 9.77 -6.05 -29.85
CA ARG A 576 8.98 -5.31 -28.85
C ARG A 576 7.60 -5.96 -28.66
N ALA A 577 7.22 -6.23 -27.40
CA ALA A 577 5.95 -6.88 -27.08
C ALA A 577 4.74 -6.08 -27.60
N ALA A 578 4.81 -4.73 -27.48
CA ALA A 578 3.78 -3.85 -27.98
C ALA A 578 3.69 -3.87 -29.51
N TYR A 579 4.83 -3.93 -30.21
CA TYR A 579 4.86 -4.05 -31.67
C TYR A 579 4.17 -5.33 -32.12
N ARG A 580 4.59 -6.50 -31.60
CA ARG A 580 4.00 -7.80 -31.93
C ARG A 580 2.50 -7.89 -31.64
N ARG A 581 2.04 -7.19 -30.63
CA ARG A 581 0.63 -7.25 -30.20
C ARG A 581 -0.29 -6.32 -30.98
N TYR A 582 0.21 -5.16 -31.42
CA TYR A 582 -0.63 -4.08 -31.92
C TYR A 582 -0.21 -3.52 -33.29
N GLN A 583 0.99 -3.82 -33.79
CA GLN A 583 1.58 -3.16 -34.97
C GLN A 583 2.47 -4.07 -35.82
N ASP A 584 2.35 -5.38 -35.77
CA ASP A 584 3.18 -6.33 -36.54
C ASP A 584 3.08 -6.15 -38.08
N GLU A 585 1.97 -5.59 -38.56
CA GLU A 585 1.77 -5.22 -40.00
C GLU A 585 2.29 -3.82 -40.33
N LYS A 586 2.77 -3.05 -39.34
CA LYS A 586 3.28 -1.68 -39.54
C LYS A 586 4.80 -1.68 -39.64
N PRO A 587 5.42 -0.59 -40.18
CA PRO A 587 6.88 -0.49 -40.19
C PRO A 587 7.48 -0.77 -38.80
N PHE A 588 8.54 -1.56 -38.75
CA PHE A 588 9.12 -2.08 -37.48
C PHE A 588 9.62 -0.97 -36.53
N TYR A 589 9.86 0.23 -37.04
CA TYR A 589 10.22 1.44 -36.31
C TYR A 589 9.02 2.27 -35.84
N SER A 590 7.79 1.79 -35.99
CA SER A 590 6.61 2.50 -35.53
C SER A 590 6.63 2.75 -34.02
N MET A 591 6.24 3.95 -33.64
CA MET A 591 6.07 4.39 -32.24
C MET A 591 4.57 4.46 -31.90
N TYR A 592 4.28 4.70 -30.63
CA TYR A 592 2.92 4.84 -30.12
C TYR A 592 2.69 6.27 -29.63
N ASN A 593 1.43 6.66 -29.50
CA ASN A 593 1.02 7.98 -29.00
C ASN A 593 1.67 9.14 -29.79
N VAL A 594 1.77 8.99 -31.08
CA VAL A 594 2.25 10.05 -31.97
C VAL A 594 1.10 10.45 -32.91
N GLY A 595 0.82 11.74 -33.00
CA GLY A 595 -0.21 12.32 -33.85
C GLY A 595 0.11 13.78 -34.14
N THR A 596 -0.81 14.51 -34.77
CA THR A 596 -0.65 15.93 -35.09
C THR A 596 -0.33 16.77 -33.85
N TYR A 597 -0.96 16.44 -32.72
CA TYR A 597 -0.71 17.07 -31.42
C TYR A 597 0.74 16.97 -30.98
N THR A 598 1.46 15.92 -31.36
CA THR A 598 2.86 15.69 -30.95
C THR A 598 3.80 16.76 -31.52
N VAL A 599 3.56 17.14 -32.77
CA VAL A 599 4.36 18.14 -33.52
C VAL A 599 3.73 19.53 -33.52
N ALA A 600 2.61 19.73 -32.80
CA ALA A 600 2.00 21.05 -32.66
C ALA A 600 3.04 22.06 -32.16
N PRO A 601 3.12 23.30 -32.76
CA PRO A 601 4.15 24.26 -32.38
C PRO A 601 4.00 24.77 -30.96
N ILE A 602 2.77 25.01 -30.53
CA ILE A 602 2.47 25.55 -29.19
C ILE A 602 1.71 24.50 -28.40
N LYS A 603 2.18 24.17 -27.21
CA LYS A 603 1.57 23.19 -26.35
C LYS A 603 1.82 23.47 -24.87
N VAL A 604 0.97 22.94 -23.99
CA VAL A 604 1.25 22.86 -22.55
C VAL A 604 1.66 21.43 -22.23
N VAL A 605 2.76 21.28 -21.51
CA VAL A 605 3.34 19.97 -21.17
C VAL A 605 3.47 19.85 -19.65
N TRP A 606 3.12 18.67 -19.09
CA TRP A 606 3.34 18.35 -17.67
C TRP A 606 3.81 16.92 -17.48
N ARG A 607 4.32 16.64 -16.27
CA ARG A 607 4.77 15.29 -15.89
C ARG A 607 3.59 14.35 -15.62
N ARG A 608 3.64 13.16 -16.19
CA ARG A 608 2.61 12.13 -15.97
C ARG A 608 2.60 11.59 -14.54
N MET A 609 3.78 11.43 -13.93
CA MET A 609 3.96 10.90 -12.57
C MET A 609 4.64 11.96 -11.72
N ASP A 610 3.89 12.58 -10.85
CA ASP A 610 4.40 13.60 -9.94
C ASP A 610 3.49 13.68 -8.70
N ARG A 611 3.88 14.49 -7.72
CA ARG A 611 3.08 14.78 -6.52
C ARG A 611 2.19 16.01 -6.71
N ARG A 612 2.47 16.81 -7.71
CA ARG A 612 1.71 18.00 -8.12
C ARG A 612 1.72 18.08 -9.65
N ILE A 613 0.74 18.77 -10.20
CA ILE A 613 0.80 19.15 -11.62
C ILE A 613 1.83 20.27 -11.75
N ASN A 614 2.85 20.00 -12.53
CA ASN A 614 3.93 20.93 -12.87
C ASN A 614 3.91 21.13 -14.38
N ALA A 615 3.12 22.11 -14.83
CA ALA A 615 2.94 22.39 -16.23
C ALA A 615 3.82 23.55 -16.71
N ALA A 616 4.23 23.49 -17.96
CA ALA A 616 4.93 24.56 -18.66
C ALA A 616 4.43 24.72 -20.09
N VAL A 617 4.44 25.94 -20.58
CA VAL A 617 4.25 26.26 -21.99
C VAL A 617 5.51 25.88 -22.77
N VAL A 618 5.30 25.24 -23.90
CA VAL A 618 6.37 24.86 -24.83
C VAL A 618 6.03 25.45 -26.23
N GLU A 619 6.89 26.32 -26.66
CA GLU A 619 6.93 26.92 -27.97
C GLU A 619 8.06 26.31 -28.80
N PRO A 620 8.16 26.57 -30.14
CA PRO A 620 9.27 26.09 -30.94
C PRO A 620 10.62 26.49 -30.34
N VAL A 621 11.54 25.55 -30.26
CA VAL A 621 12.88 25.73 -29.68
C VAL A 621 13.88 26.06 -30.79
N GLU A 622 14.70 27.04 -30.57
CA GLU A 622 15.87 27.33 -31.39
C GLU A 622 16.97 26.32 -31.06
N ASP A 623 17.27 25.45 -31.99
CA ASP A 623 18.33 24.44 -31.84
C ASP A 623 19.53 24.81 -32.72
N PRO A 624 20.77 24.79 -32.18
CA PRO A 624 21.95 25.24 -32.91
C PRO A 624 22.23 24.45 -34.22
N LEU A 625 21.80 23.19 -34.26
CA LEU A 625 22.05 22.30 -35.39
C LEU A 625 20.84 22.16 -36.32
N LEU A 626 19.62 22.29 -35.77
CA LEU A 626 18.38 21.99 -36.48
C LEU A 626 17.58 23.25 -36.86
N GLY A 627 17.93 24.44 -36.31
CA GLY A 627 17.11 25.63 -36.36
C GLY A 627 15.86 25.53 -35.52
N THR A 628 14.85 26.34 -35.78
CA THR A 628 13.61 26.39 -35.00
C THR A 628 12.77 25.14 -35.23
N ARG A 629 12.51 24.35 -34.17
CA ARG A 629 11.78 23.09 -34.20
C ARG A 629 10.79 22.95 -33.03
N PRO A 630 9.62 22.31 -33.23
CA PRO A 630 8.77 21.92 -32.12
C PRO A 630 9.47 20.88 -31.27
N ALA A 631 9.43 21.03 -29.93
CA ALA A 631 9.94 20.03 -29.03
C ALA A 631 8.92 18.89 -28.86
N ILE A 632 9.41 17.64 -28.80
CA ILE A 632 8.59 16.42 -28.73
C ILE A 632 8.60 15.89 -27.29
N PRO A 633 7.46 15.91 -26.57
CA PRO A 633 7.33 15.26 -25.28
C PRO A 633 7.32 13.73 -25.43
N GLN A 634 8.00 13.02 -24.53
CA GLN A 634 8.01 11.56 -24.47
C GLN A 634 6.93 11.02 -23.50
N GLU A 635 6.70 9.68 -23.46
CA GLU A 635 5.59 8.99 -22.79
C GLU A 635 5.41 9.27 -21.29
N THR A 636 6.44 9.81 -20.59
CA THR A 636 6.34 10.20 -19.18
C THR A 636 5.86 11.64 -19.00
N CYS A 637 5.62 12.33 -20.13
CA CYS A 637 4.98 13.63 -20.20
C CYS A 637 3.58 13.50 -20.81
N VAL A 638 2.72 14.43 -20.48
CA VAL A 638 1.37 14.63 -21.04
C VAL A 638 1.33 16.00 -21.65
N LEU A 639 0.54 16.18 -22.70
CA LEU A 639 0.43 17.45 -23.40
C LEU A 639 -1.01 17.76 -23.86
N ILE A 640 -1.29 19.03 -24.00
CA ILE A 640 -2.40 19.58 -24.79
C ILE A 640 -1.83 20.50 -25.87
N GLU A 641 -2.39 20.45 -27.09
CA GLU A 641 -2.09 21.39 -28.15
C GLU A 641 -2.91 22.67 -27.98
N CYS A 642 -2.33 23.81 -28.34
CA CYS A 642 -2.94 25.12 -28.24
C CYS A 642 -2.79 25.90 -29.56
N GLY A 643 -3.80 26.69 -29.89
CA GLY A 643 -3.81 27.48 -31.13
C GLY A 643 -3.04 28.80 -31.03
N SER A 644 -2.76 29.26 -29.78
CA SER A 644 -2.04 30.51 -29.56
C SER A 644 -1.21 30.47 -28.28
N SER A 645 -0.24 31.36 -28.14
CA SER A 645 0.57 31.53 -26.92
C SER A 645 -0.30 31.96 -25.74
N ASP A 646 -1.30 32.82 -25.94
CA ASP A 646 -2.23 33.24 -24.88
C ASP A 646 -3.05 32.06 -24.35
N GLU A 647 -3.59 31.24 -25.26
CA GLU A 647 -4.32 30.02 -24.89
C GLU A 647 -3.44 29.06 -24.09
N ALA A 648 -2.19 28.85 -24.51
CA ALA A 648 -1.27 27.98 -23.82
C ALA A 648 -0.93 28.51 -22.40
N HIS A 649 -0.68 29.80 -22.28
CA HIS A 649 -0.41 30.40 -20.97
C HIS A 649 -1.62 30.39 -20.06
N TYR A 650 -2.83 30.64 -20.55
CA TYR A 650 -4.07 30.46 -19.82
C TYR A 650 -4.21 29.04 -19.28
N ALA A 651 -4.13 28.04 -20.16
CA ALA A 651 -4.26 26.64 -19.77
C ALA A 651 -3.17 26.22 -18.77
N CYS A 652 -1.94 26.69 -18.96
CA CYS A 652 -0.83 26.44 -18.05
C CYS A 652 -1.08 27.07 -16.67
N ALA A 653 -1.61 28.27 -16.57
CA ALA A 653 -1.98 28.91 -15.33
C ALA A 653 -3.02 28.08 -14.57
N VAL A 654 -4.11 27.68 -15.24
CA VAL A 654 -5.18 26.88 -14.63
C VAL A 654 -4.64 25.53 -14.16
N LEU A 655 -3.87 24.81 -14.97
CA LEU A 655 -3.28 23.52 -14.60
C LEU A 655 -2.33 23.60 -13.41
N ASN A 656 -1.60 24.70 -13.25
CA ASN A 656 -0.69 24.93 -12.14
C ASN A 656 -1.38 25.46 -10.87
N SER A 657 -2.68 25.76 -10.88
CA SER A 657 -3.39 26.30 -9.73
C SER A 657 -3.49 25.30 -8.56
N SER A 658 -3.66 25.84 -7.34
CA SER A 658 -3.92 25.03 -6.14
C SER A 658 -5.22 24.25 -6.28
N VAL A 659 -6.25 24.83 -6.90
CA VAL A 659 -7.57 24.21 -7.13
C VAL A 659 -7.44 22.96 -8.01
N VAL A 660 -6.71 23.03 -9.13
CA VAL A 660 -6.48 21.86 -10.00
C VAL A 660 -5.63 20.82 -9.27
N ASN A 661 -4.59 21.23 -8.56
CA ASN A 661 -3.77 20.31 -7.78
C ASN A 661 -4.56 19.59 -6.69
N PHE A 662 -5.46 20.30 -6.01
CA PHE A 662 -6.40 19.70 -5.08
C PHE A 662 -7.31 18.66 -5.76
N LEU A 663 -7.94 19.00 -6.88
CA LEU A 663 -8.82 18.08 -7.61
C LEU A 663 -8.08 16.82 -8.06
N VAL A 664 -6.88 16.95 -8.61
CA VAL A 664 -6.09 15.79 -9.02
C VAL A 664 -5.71 14.93 -7.83
N ALA A 665 -5.33 15.53 -6.70
CA ALA A 665 -5.03 14.81 -5.47
C ALA A 665 -6.27 14.14 -4.85
N ALA A 666 -7.45 14.74 -5.00
CA ALA A 666 -8.71 14.19 -4.52
C ALA A 666 -9.20 12.99 -5.36
N HIS A 667 -8.85 12.94 -6.66
CA HIS A 667 -9.25 11.89 -7.60
C HIS A 667 -8.20 10.81 -7.83
N SER A 668 -6.96 11.02 -7.41
CA SER A 668 -5.85 10.10 -7.70
C SER A 668 -4.81 10.06 -6.58
N ILE A 669 -4.06 8.96 -6.56
CA ILE A 669 -3.00 8.78 -5.57
C ILE A 669 -1.82 9.68 -5.94
N SER A 670 -1.49 10.64 -5.09
CA SER A 670 -0.31 11.51 -5.25
C SER A 670 0.98 10.68 -5.38
N GLY A 671 1.80 10.99 -6.39
CA GLY A 671 3.00 10.22 -6.73
C GLY A 671 2.74 8.90 -7.45
N GLY A 672 1.48 8.50 -7.64
CA GLY A 672 1.10 7.30 -8.38
C GLY A 672 1.23 7.46 -9.90
N LYS A 673 1.28 6.33 -10.62
CA LYS A 673 1.36 6.30 -12.10
C LYS A 673 0.16 6.94 -12.79
N GLY A 674 -0.94 7.15 -12.08
CA GLY A 674 -2.19 7.74 -12.57
C GLY A 674 -2.36 9.22 -12.30
N PHE A 675 -1.46 9.87 -11.55
CA PHE A 675 -1.68 11.22 -11.03
C PHE A 675 -1.91 12.28 -12.11
N GLY A 676 -0.97 12.45 -13.04
CA GLY A 676 -1.03 13.44 -14.11
C GLY A 676 -1.42 12.88 -15.48
N THR A 677 -2.20 11.79 -15.55
CA THR A 677 -2.61 11.15 -16.82
C THR A 677 -3.59 12.02 -17.62
N PRO A 678 -3.74 11.81 -18.94
CA PRO A 678 -4.70 12.53 -19.76
C PRO A 678 -6.13 12.54 -19.19
N SER A 679 -6.54 11.44 -18.53
CA SER A 679 -7.88 11.31 -17.93
C SER A 679 -8.17 12.30 -16.78
N MET A 680 -7.18 13.04 -16.28
CA MET A 680 -7.46 14.11 -15.33
C MET A 680 -8.37 15.21 -15.91
N LEU A 681 -8.32 15.42 -17.20
CA LEU A 681 -9.19 16.38 -17.88
C LEU A 681 -10.67 15.94 -17.98
N ASP A 682 -10.99 14.70 -17.64
CA ASP A 682 -12.37 14.21 -17.54
C ASP A 682 -13.12 14.81 -16.33
N TYR A 683 -12.37 15.31 -15.33
CA TYR A 683 -12.94 15.89 -14.10
C TYR A 683 -12.44 17.28 -13.73
N ILE A 684 -11.56 17.88 -14.57
CA ILE A 684 -11.10 19.26 -14.40
C ILE A 684 -11.84 20.13 -15.40
N ARG A 685 -12.58 21.13 -14.93
CA ARG A 685 -13.34 22.09 -15.77
C ARG A 685 -12.39 23.13 -16.35
N LEU A 686 -11.55 22.72 -17.31
CA LEU A 686 -10.72 23.63 -18.09
C LEU A 686 -11.50 24.10 -19.33
N GLN A 687 -12.08 25.29 -19.23
CA GLN A 687 -12.86 25.91 -20.33
C GLN A 687 -11.93 26.33 -21.46
N ARG A 688 -12.50 26.38 -22.68
CA ARG A 688 -11.79 26.91 -23.85
C ARG A 688 -11.38 28.36 -23.61
N PHE A 689 -10.18 28.71 -24.05
CA PHE A 689 -9.69 30.08 -23.97
C PHE A 689 -10.61 31.03 -24.77
N ASP A 690 -11.07 32.07 -24.09
CA ASP A 690 -11.84 33.16 -24.72
C ASP A 690 -11.04 34.45 -24.60
N PRO A 691 -10.59 35.02 -25.73
CA PRO A 691 -9.87 36.30 -25.74
C PRO A 691 -10.73 37.50 -25.32
N ALA A 692 -12.05 37.35 -25.22
CA ALA A 692 -12.95 38.40 -24.72
C ALA A 692 -13.11 38.32 -23.18
N ASP A 693 -12.79 37.20 -22.54
CA ASP A 693 -12.83 37.11 -21.07
C ASP A 693 -11.54 37.68 -20.48
N ARG A 694 -11.68 38.78 -19.75
CA ARG A 694 -10.57 39.48 -19.10
C ARG A 694 -9.79 38.55 -18.14
N ARG A 695 -10.47 37.65 -17.44
CA ARG A 695 -9.82 36.72 -16.49
C ARG A 695 -8.93 35.73 -17.19
N HIS A 696 -9.31 35.25 -18.41
CA HIS A 696 -8.48 34.40 -19.22
C HIS A 696 -7.18 35.09 -19.66
N LEU A 697 -7.30 36.38 -20.06
CA LEU A 697 -6.12 37.20 -20.41
C LEU A 697 -5.22 37.47 -19.21
N GLU A 698 -5.78 37.77 -18.05
CA GLU A 698 -5.03 37.98 -16.79
C GLU A 698 -4.29 36.70 -16.36
N LEU A 699 -4.95 35.52 -16.46
CA LEU A 699 -4.29 34.23 -16.20
C LEU A 699 -3.15 33.96 -17.16
N ALA A 700 -3.34 34.25 -18.45
CA ALA A 700 -2.28 34.12 -19.45
C ALA A 700 -1.09 35.05 -19.13
N ALA A 701 -1.37 36.30 -18.74
CA ALA A 701 -0.32 37.26 -18.34
C ALA A 701 0.45 36.81 -17.08
N CYS A 702 -0.26 36.30 -16.07
CA CYS A 702 0.36 35.74 -14.87
C CYS A 702 1.25 34.53 -15.19
N SER A 703 0.81 33.63 -16.05
CA SER A 703 1.63 32.50 -16.49
C SER A 703 2.89 32.94 -17.21
N ARG A 704 2.83 33.93 -18.10
CA ARG A 704 4.02 34.51 -18.76
C ARG A 704 4.99 35.10 -17.75
N GLN A 705 4.46 35.83 -16.77
CA GLN A 705 5.28 36.38 -15.70
C GLN A 705 5.95 35.26 -14.89
N ALA A 706 5.21 34.20 -14.54
CA ALA A 706 5.76 33.05 -13.81
C ALA A 706 6.88 32.34 -14.60
N HIS A 707 6.74 32.19 -15.92
CA HIS A 707 7.79 31.63 -16.79
C HIS A 707 9.06 32.51 -16.76
N ARG A 708 8.90 33.83 -16.88
CA ARG A 708 10.04 34.78 -16.82
C ARG A 708 10.77 34.70 -15.48
N LEU A 709 10.04 34.81 -14.37
CA LEU A 709 10.60 34.71 -13.02
C LEU A 709 11.33 33.37 -12.80
N THR A 710 10.74 32.26 -13.29
CA THR A 710 11.38 30.95 -13.21
C THR A 710 12.66 30.87 -14.02
N ALA A 711 12.70 31.48 -15.21
CA ALA A 711 13.92 31.55 -16.04
C ALA A 711 15.03 32.38 -15.36
N GLU A 712 14.66 33.43 -14.64
CA GLU A 712 15.56 34.30 -13.87
C GLU A 712 15.95 33.73 -12.50
N GLY A 713 15.41 32.55 -12.09
CA GLY A 713 15.64 31.94 -10.78
C GLY A 713 14.93 32.65 -9.62
N VAL A 714 13.93 33.48 -9.91
CA VAL A 714 13.17 34.25 -8.93
C VAL A 714 11.93 33.48 -8.47
N ALA A 715 11.57 33.61 -7.19
CA ALA A 715 10.40 32.94 -6.62
C ALA A 715 9.08 33.41 -7.25
N THR A 716 8.21 32.45 -7.56
CA THR A 716 6.91 32.69 -8.24
C THR A 716 5.72 32.77 -7.27
N ALA A 717 5.94 32.77 -5.95
CA ALA A 717 4.89 32.64 -4.94
C ALA A 717 3.79 33.70 -5.05
N ILE A 718 4.12 34.97 -5.26
CA ILE A 718 3.14 36.07 -5.38
C ILE A 718 2.27 35.89 -6.63
N VAL A 719 2.90 35.60 -7.77
CA VAL A 719 2.17 35.37 -9.03
C VAL A 719 1.30 34.12 -8.91
N GLN A 720 1.77 33.10 -8.19
CA GLN A 720 1.00 31.88 -7.97
C GLN A 720 -0.26 32.15 -7.10
N GLN A 721 -0.16 32.95 -6.07
CA GLN A 721 -1.33 33.35 -5.28
C GLN A 721 -2.37 34.09 -6.13
N LEU A 722 -1.90 34.94 -7.07
CA LEU A 722 -2.82 35.63 -8.00
C LEU A 722 -3.48 34.64 -8.95
N ILE A 723 -2.74 33.67 -9.50
CA ILE A 723 -3.30 32.58 -10.33
C ILE A 723 -4.36 31.81 -9.54
N ASP A 724 -4.06 31.40 -8.30
CA ASP A 724 -4.97 30.62 -7.46
C ASP A 724 -6.27 31.39 -7.18
N ARG A 725 -6.18 32.70 -6.92
CA ARG A 725 -7.34 33.56 -6.74
C ARG A 725 -8.18 33.66 -8.03
N LEU A 726 -7.57 33.96 -9.17
CA LEU A 726 -8.28 34.10 -10.45
C LEU A 726 -8.96 32.79 -10.86
N VAL A 727 -8.33 31.63 -10.66
CA VAL A 727 -8.95 30.32 -10.92
C VAL A 727 -10.06 30.05 -9.93
N GLY A 728 -9.93 30.45 -8.66
CA GLY A 728 -10.99 30.38 -7.67
C GLY A 728 -12.21 31.19 -8.09
N GLU A 729 -12.03 32.42 -8.55
CA GLU A 729 -13.07 33.29 -9.06
C GLU A 729 -13.78 32.71 -10.30
N LEU A 730 -13.01 32.10 -11.24
CA LEU A 730 -13.56 31.39 -12.40
C LEU A 730 -14.50 30.24 -11.99
N TRP A 731 -14.19 29.57 -10.90
CA TRP A 731 -14.95 28.40 -10.42
C TRP A 731 -15.93 28.74 -9.31
N GLY A 732 -16.04 30.03 -8.93
CA GLY A 732 -16.98 30.53 -7.92
C GLY A 732 -16.64 30.10 -6.51
N LEU A 733 -15.36 29.97 -6.19
CA LEU A 733 -14.85 29.70 -4.84
C LEU A 733 -14.69 30.99 -4.05
N GLU A 734 -15.04 30.95 -2.76
CA GLU A 734 -14.76 32.04 -1.83
C GLU A 734 -13.28 32.02 -1.40
N GLU A 735 -12.75 33.18 -0.99
CA GLU A 735 -11.36 33.30 -0.55
C GLU A 735 -11.06 32.40 0.67
N SER A 736 -12.03 32.21 1.58
CA SER A 736 -11.94 31.30 2.71
C SER A 736 -11.76 29.84 2.28
N GLU A 737 -12.41 29.44 1.20
CA GLU A 737 -12.34 28.10 0.62
C GLU A 737 -10.98 27.88 -0.06
N LEU A 738 -10.48 28.88 -0.79
CA LEU A 738 -9.14 28.82 -1.41
C LEU A 738 -8.01 28.65 -0.39
N ARG A 739 -8.13 29.24 0.79
CA ARG A 739 -7.15 29.07 1.88
C ARG A 739 -7.17 27.66 2.46
N THR A 740 -8.25 26.93 2.27
CA THR A 740 -8.43 25.55 2.77
C THR A 740 -7.90 24.51 1.78
N LEU A 741 -7.84 24.86 0.49
CA LEU A 741 -7.27 24.04 -0.57
C LEU A 741 -5.74 24.12 -0.65
#